data_8a490272e890dc560f0b97488ccbdf78
#
_entry.id   8a490272e890dc560f0b97488ccbdf78
#
_cell.length_a   1.000
_cell.length_b   1.000
_cell.length_c   1.000
_cell.angle_alpha   90.00
_cell.angle_beta   90.00
_cell.angle_gamma   90.00
#
_symmetry.space_group_name_H-M   'P 1'
#
loop_
_entity.id
_entity.type
_entity.pdbx_description
1 polymer ?
#
loop_
_entity_poly.entity_id
_entity_poly.type
_entity_poly.pdbx_seq_one_letter_code
_entity_poly.pdbx_strand_id
1 'polypeptide(L)'
;MIKLMKYLKKSAGYIVLIIGLLFLQAYCDLSLPDYTSKVINVGIQQGGIPDGVPEKMRQSTMENLQIFMDEDTQKEVQHSYVLDGDTYELKDGITGDKREELNDLLCKPLMMYTSFTSGSEESQKMLSQMQVPEGTDPMQVLSAMPEDAKKQMLEAADEKLSDMPESILTQAAVSGVKTEYEAMGEDSDAIQMNYIRTSGIQMVLMALVIMLTAVSVTFLSARVAAALGHDLRDNVYRKVIHFSSNEYHKFSTASLITRSTNDVQQVQQVMTMMFRIVLYAPILGIGGVIKVLQTDSSMTWILGAAVAIILIVIFVLFQIAMPKFTRLQTLIDRLNLVTREILTGIPVIRAFSREKHEEERFEKANMDLTKTNLFVNRCMTFMMPIMMLIMNGVSVAIIYFGAHGVDNGTMQVGNMMAFIQYAMQIIMSFLMITAISIMLPRANVAAGRICEVLEMEPSVNDPEEPVMPDKQEKGTVEFDHVSFAYPEAGENVINDITFKAEKGQTVAIIGSTGSGKSTLVNLIPRFYDATKGCVKVDGVDVRNMTQHELRDRLGYVPQKGVLFSGTIDSNIRYGKPDMPEEDVKLAAQIAQSDDFIEAKPEGYKAPISQGGNNVSGGQKQRLSIARAIAKKPEILIFDDSFSALDFKTDSKLRKALKEKTKDITTIIVAQRISTILNADQIIVLDDGNMAGIGTHKELMKNCEVYRQIAMSQLSEEELA
;
A
#
# COMPACT_ATOMS: atom_id res chain seq x y z
N MET A 1 1.12 -4.40 -8.99
CA MET A 1 0.78 -3.01 -8.58
C MET A 1 0.06 -2.23 -9.68
N ILE A 2 0.61 -2.14 -10.91
CA ILE A 2 0.01 -1.35 -12.02
C ILE A 2 -1.46 -1.71 -12.28
N LYS A 3 -1.79 -3.01 -12.29
CA LYS A 3 -3.19 -3.47 -12.48
C LYS A 3 -4.16 -2.96 -11.42
N LEU A 4 -3.68 -2.69 -10.19
CA LEU A 4 -4.51 -2.17 -9.11
C LEU A 4 -4.73 -0.66 -9.20
N MET A 5 -3.96 0.06 -10.01
CA MET A 5 -4.14 1.51 -10.21
C MET A 5 -5.52 1.87 -10.79
N LYS A 6 -6.17 0.94 -11.50
CA LYS A 6 -7.54 1.15 -11.98
C LYS A 6 -8.54 1.48 -10.85
N TYR A 7 -8.32 0.95 -9.64
CA TYR A 7 -9.16 1.23 -8.49
C TYR A 7 -8.93 2.62 -7.86
N LEU A 8 -7.81 3.28 -8.22
CA LEU A 8 -7.52 4.64 -7.78
C LEU A 8 -8.26 5.73 -8.59
N LYS A 9 -8.92 5.38 -9.71
CA LYS A 9 -9.67 6.37 -10.52
C LYS A 9 -10.67 7.18 -9.71
N LYS A 10 -11.36 6.55 -8.75
CA LYS A 10 -12.32 7.24 -7.86
C LYS A 10 -11.64 8.28 -6.95
N SER A 11 -10.35 8.13 -6.68
CA SER A 11 -9.56 8.99 -5.81
C SER A 11 -8.65 9.95 -6.57
N ALA A 12 -8.79 10.07 -7.90
CA ALA A 12 -7.90 10.88 -8.75
C ALA A 12 -7.80 12.34 -8.29
N GLY A 13 -8.90 12.97 -7.89
CA GLY A 13 -8.90 14.34 -7.37
C GLY A 13 -8.04 14.51 -6.10
N TYR A 14 -8.09 13.53 -5.19
CA TYR A 14 -7.23 13.55 -4.00
C TYR A 14 -5.76 13.35 -4.35
N ILE A 15 -5.45 12.52 -5.35
CA ILE A 15 -4.07 12.28 -5.81
C ILE A 15 -3.48 13.56 -6.42
N VAL A 16 -4.23 14.27 -7.25
CA VAL A 16 -3.81 15.56 -7.82
C VAL A 16 -3.56 16.58 -6.71
N LEU A 17 -4.44 16.64 -5.71
CA LEU A 17 -4.28 17.53 -4.55
C LEU A 17 -3.02 17.15 -3.73
N ILE A 18 -2.75 15.86 -3.51
CA ILE A 18 -1.54 15.38 -2.84
C ILE A 18 -0.30 15.87 -3.59
N ILE A 19 -0.26 15.71 -4.91
CA ILE A 19 0.87 16.15 -5.74
C ILE A 19 1.08 17.66 -5.61
N GLY A 20 0.02 18.46 -5.70
CA GLY A 20 0.10 19.92 -5.53
C GLY A 20 0.63 20.33 -4.14
N LEU A 21 0.16 19.66 -3.08
CA LEU A 21 0.66 19.90 -1.71
C LEU A 21 2.13 19.47 -1.54
N LEU A 22 2.56 18.39 -2.20
CA LEU A 22 3.97 17.96 -2.16
C LEU A 22 4.90 18.96 -2.87
N PHE A 23 4.45 19.56 -3.98
CA PHE A 23 5.20 20.64 -4.63
C PHE A 23 5.31 21.87 -3.72
N LEU A 24 4.20 22.26 -3.09
CA LEU A 24 4.20 23.38 -2.13
C LEU A 24 5.12 23.08 -0.94
N GLN A 25 5.05 21.88 -0.39
CA GLN A 25 5.92 21.43 0.70
C GLN A 25 7.39 21.51 0.30
N ALA A 26 7.75 20.93 -0.86
CA ALA A 26 9.13 20.93 -1.35
C ALA A 26 9.65 22.33 -1.64
N TYR A 27 8.80 23.22 -2.18
CA TYR A 27 9.16 24.62 -2.39
C TYR A 27 9.50 25.32 -1.06
N CYS A 28 8.68 25.15 -0.04
CA CYS A 28 8.94 25.71 1.29
C CYS A 28 10.19 25.10 1.94
N ASP A 29 10.36 23.77 1.86
CA ASP A 29 11.52 23.05 2.40
C ASP A 29 12.84 23.52 1.74
N LEU A 30 12.82 23.75 0.42
CA LEU A 30 13.96 24.23 -0.35
C LEU A 30 14.21 25.73 -0.22
N SER A 31 13.24 26.48 0.28
CA SER A 31 13.40 27.93 0.54
C SER A 31 14.00 28.23 1.92
N LEU A 32 13.85 27.34 2.90
CA LEU A 32 14.40 27.53 4.25
C LEU A 32 15.92 27.75 4.27
N PRO A 33 16.75 26.99 3.53
CA PRO A 33 18.19 27.26 3.44
C PRO A 33 18.52 28.65 2.89
N ASP A 34 17.75 29.15 1.90
CA ASP A 34 17.93 30.51 1.36
C ASP A 34 17.69 31.57 2.43
N TYR A 35 16.63 31.41 3.25
CA TYR A 35 16.39 32.33 4.37
C TYR A 35 17.45 32.24 5.45
N THR A 36 17.97 31.03 5.72
CA THR A 36 19.10 30.84 6.65
C THR A 36 20.33 31.60 6.15
N SER A 37 20.64 31.47 4.85
CA SER A 37 21.72 32.20 4.21
C SER A 37 21.53 33.72 4.35
N LYS A 38 20.33 34.23 4.06
CA LYS A 38 19.99 35.64 4.19
C LYS A 38 20.15 36.19 5.62
N VAL A 39 19.69 35.40 6.62
CA VAL A 39 19.85 35.79 8.03
C VAL A 39 21.33 35.87 8.40
N ILE A 40 22.18 34.99 7.92
CA ILE A 40 23.62 35.01 8.21
C ILE A 40 24.32 36.13 7.45
N ASN A 41 24.15 36.19 6.13
CA ASN A 41 24.85 37.12 5.27
C ASN A 41 24.36 38.57 5.53
N VAL A 42 23.06 38.79 5.36
CA VAL A 42 22.47 40.14 5.49
C VAL A 42 22.23 40.50 6.95
N GLY A 43 21.57 39.59 7.71
CA GLY A 43 21.21 39.87 9.08
C GLY A 43 22.41 40.03 10.02
N ILE A 44 23.39 39.10 9.96
CA ILE A 44 24.51 39.07 10.91
C ILE A 44 25.74 39.80 10.33
N GLN A 45 26.18 39.45 9.13
CA GLN A 45 27.42 40.00 8.57
C GLN A 45 27.26 41.44 8.07
N GLN A 46 26.14 41.74 7.44
CA GLN A 46 25.86 43.04 6.83
C GLN A 46 25.02 43.99 7.73
N GLY A 47 24.74 43.60 8.98
CA GLY A 47 23.98 44.48 9.92
C GLY A 47 22.54 44.77 9.50
N GLY A 48 21.91 43.87 8.72
CA GLY A 48 20.52 44.00 8.27
C GLY A 48 20.34 44.78 6.97
N ILE A 49 21.42 45.21 6.32
CA ILE A 49 21.44 45.98 5.07
C ILE A 49 21.65 44.99 3.91
N PRO A 50 20.65 44.81 3.00
CA PRO A 50 20.69 43.72 2.01
C PRO A 50 21.66 43.95 0.84
N ASP A 51 21.89 45.18 0.46
CA ASP A 51 22.66 45.58 -0.73
C ASP A 51 23.31 46.96 -0.55
N GLY A 52 24.08 47.40 -1.54
CA GLY A 52 24.73 48.68 -1.58
C GLY A 52 23.82 49.86 -1.98
N VAL A 53 22.48 49.68 -1.95
CA VAL A 53 21.52 50.74 -2.28
C VAL A 53 20.91 51.28 -1.00
N PRO A 54 21.36 52.44 -0.48
CA PRO A 54 20.79 53.04 0.71
C PRO A 54 19.37 53.55 0.45
N GLU A 55 18.45 53.25 1.39
CA GLU A 55 17.07 53.81 1.33
C GLU A 55 17.08 55.32 1.49
N LYS A 56 18.05 55.81 2.27
CA LYS A 56 18.25 57.27 2.51
C LYS A 56 19.74 57.54 2.55
N MET A 57 20.17 58.73 2.03
CA MET A 57 21.54 59.21 2.16
C MET A 57 21.54 60.72 2.24
N ARG A 58 22.56 61.31 2.91
CA ARG A 58 22.73 62.75 2.99
C ARG A 58 23.07 63.32 1.62
N GLN A 59 22.65 64.56 1.38
CA GLN A 59 23.01 65.34 0.17
C GLN A 59 24.52 65.33 -0.06
N SER A 60 25.30 65.58 1.00
CA SER A 60 26.79 65.64 0.96
C SER A 60 27.38 64.24 0.50
N THR A 61 26.77 63.17 0.94
CA THR A 61 27.24 61.81 0.54
C THR A 61 26.92 61.53 -0.93
N MET A 62 25.73 61.91 -1.42
CA MET A 62 25.37 61.82 -2.81
C MET A 62 26.31 62.62 -3.70
N GLU A 63 26.62 63.88 -3.31
CA GLU A 63 27.56 64.73 -4.06
C GLU A 63 28.97 64.14 -4.09
N ASN A 64 29.43 63.55 -2.98
CA ASN A 64 30.73 62.90 -2.90
C ASN A 64 30.80 61.60 -3.71
N LEU A 65 29.72 60.80 -3.76
CA LEU A 65 29.62 59.60 -4.55
C LEU A 65 29.69 59.87 -6.05
N GLN A 66 29.11 60.98 -6.50
CA GLN A 66 29.16 61.40 -7.90
C GLN A 66 30.58 61.64 -8.41
N ILE A 67 31.55 61.91 -7.52
CA ILE A 67 32.95 62.05 -7.92
C ILE A 67 33.53 60.72 -8.48
N PHE A 68 32.97 59.59 -8.06
CA PHE A 68 33.39 58.26 -8.43
C PHE A 68 32.52 57.62 -9.51
N MET A 69 31.58 58.38 -10.14
CA MET A 69 30.68 57.90 -11.18
C MET A 69 30.91 58.63 -12.50
N ASP A 70 30.70 57.95 -13.62
CA ASP A 70 30.63 58.59 -14.92
C ASP A 70 29.31 59.35 -15.11
N GLU A 71 29.20 60.19 -16.14
CA GLU A 71 28.03 61.05 -16.36
C GLU A 71 26.72 60.27 -16.55
N ASP A 72 26.76 59.08 -17.10
CA ASP A 72 25.56 58.28 -17.35
C ASP A 72 25.09 57.56 -16.07
N THR A 73 26.00 57.02 -15.27
CA THR A 73 25.72 56.49 -13.91
C THR A 73 25.19 57.54 -12.98
N GLN A 74 25.78 58.76 -12.99
CA GLN A 74 25.27 59.89 -12.19
C GLN A 74 23.80 60.21 -12.49
N LYS A 75 23.42 60.25 -13.78
CA LYS A 75 22.03 60.55 -14.17
C LYS A 75 21.08 59.47 -13.72
N GLU A 76 21.46 58.22 -13.83
CA GLU A 76 20.64 57.04 -13.47
C GLU A 76 20.45 56.94 -11.95
N VAL A 77 21.51 57.12 -11.19
CA VAL A 77 21.46 57.15 -9.73
C VAL A 77 20.61 58.36 -9.26
N GLN A 78 20.82 59.60 -9.76
CA GLN A 78 20.01 60.74 -9.44
C GLN A 78 18.52 60.55 -9.81
N HIS A 79 18.26 59.89 -10.94
CA HIS A 79 16.88 59.59 -11.32
C HIS A 79 16.17 58.63 -10.37
N SER A 80 16.93 57.80 -9.68
CA SER A 80 16.43 56.78 -8.74
C SER A 80 16.11 57.35 -7.35
N TYR A 81 16.58 58.53 -7.01
CA TYR A 81 16.36 59.18 -5.71
C TYR A 81 15.54 60.48 -5.85
N VAL A 82 14.93 60.89 -4.75
CA VAL A 82 14.22 62.19 -4.61
C VAL A 82 14.83 62.92 -3.44
N LEU A 83 15.13 64.21 -3.62
CA LEU A 83 15.62 65.07 -2.54
C LEU A 83 14.45 65.50 -1.65
N ASP A 84 14.53 65.17 -0.36
CA ASP A 84 13.59 65.58 0.66
C ASP A 84 14.39 66.24 1.78
N GLY A 85 14.34 67.58 1.81
CA GLY A 85 15.17 68.41 2.72
C GLY A 85 16.67 68.29 2.42
N ASP A 86 17.46 67.78 3.37
CA ASP A 86 18.92 67.54 3.25
C ASP A 86 19.27 66.11 2.96
N THR A 87 18.28 65.24 2.65
CA THR A 87 18.45 63.79 2.39
C THR A 87 17.86 63.37 1.05
N TYR A 88 18.54 62.48 0.38
CA TYR A 88 18.00 61.76 -0.78
C TYR A 88 17.31 60.50 -0.31
N GLU A 89 16.04 60.31 -0.67
CA GLU A 89 15.26 59.09 -0.41
C GLU A 89 15.06 58.30 -1.71
N LEU A 90 15.20 56.96 -1.63
CA LEU A 90 14.97 56.05 -2.77
C LEU A 90 13.50 56.11 -3.20
N LYS A 91 13.24 56.25 -4.52
CA LYS A 91 11.89 56.31 -5.07
C LYS A 91 11.12 55.02 -4.81
N ASP A 92 9.85 55.18 -4.43
CA ASP A 92 8.91 54.06 -4.35
C ASP A 92 8.83 53.29 -5.68
N GLY A 93 8.94 51.94 -5.60
CA GLY A 93 8.82 51.06 -6.75
C GLY A 93 10.14 50.58 -7.38
N ILE A 94 11.30 50.98 -6.82
CA ILE A 94 12.61 50.42 -7.20
C ILE A 94 12.81 49.12 -6.41
N THR A 95 12.41 47.99 -7.03
CA THR A 95 12.49 46.66 -6.43
C THR A 95 12.90 45.64 -7.50
N GLY A 96 13.37 44.46 -7.08
CA GLY A 96 13.79 43.38 -7.99
C GLY A 96 14.92 43.81 -8.92
N ASP A 97 14.81 43.53 -10.21
CA ASP A 97 15.84 43.71 -11.23
C ASP A 97 16.40 45.17 -11.26
N LYS A 98 15.52 46.16 -11.06
CA LYS A 98 15.96 47.56 -11.05
C LYS A 98 16.81 47.92 -9.83
N ARG A 99 16.56 47.29 -8.68
CA ARG A 99 17.34 47.46 -7.48
C ARG A 99 18.71 46.79 -7.59
N GLU A 100 18.73 45.61 -8.26
CA GLU A 100 19.97 44.87 -8.56
C GLU A 100 20.85 45.68 -9.53
N GLU A 101 20.27 46.23 -10.60
CA GLU A 101 20.95 47.13 -11.53
C GLU A 101 21.52 48.41 -10.83
N LEU A 102 20.76 49.01 -9.93
CA LEU A 102 21.19 50.14 -9.13
C LEU A 102 22.29 49.75 -8.12
N ASN A 103 22.22 48.56 -7.54
CA ASN A 103 23.26 48.01 -6.68
C ASN A 103 24.59 47.87 -7.42
N ASP A 104 24.59 47.33 -8.64
CA ASP A 104 25.77 47.17 -9.47
C ASP A 104 26.43 48.56 -9.78
N LEU A 105 25.61 49.57 -10.02
CA LEU A 105 26.07 50.92 -10.27
C LEU A 105 26.64 51.60 -9.02
N LEU A 106 26.09 51.29 -7.82
CA LEU A 106 26.49 51.97 -6.55
C LEU A 106 27.61 51.24 -5.81
N CYS A 107 27.80 49.90 -6.00
CA CYS A 107 28.76 49.13 -5.23
C CYS A 107 30.21 49.67 -5.36
N LYS A 108 30.69 49.91 -6.57
CA LYS A 108 32.06 50.43 -6.80
C LYS A 108 32.24 51.85 -6.26
N PRO A 109 31.39 52.85 -6.56
CA PRO A 109 31.46 54.18 -6.00
C PRO A 109 31.42 54.18 -4.47
N LEU A 110 30.52 53.43 -3.84
CA LEU A 110 30.41 53.30 -2.38
C LEU A 110 31.67 52.70 -1.76
N MET A 111 32.22 51.66 -2.37
CA MET A 111 33.49 51.05 -1.91
C MET A 111 34.64 52.04 -1.98
N MET A 112 34.78 52.81 -3.08
CA MET A 112 35.77 53.87 -3.20
C MET A 112 35.58 54.93 -2.16
N TYR A 113 34.38 55.47 -2.02
CA TYR A 113 34.03 56.47 -1.01
C TYR A 113 34.38 55.99 0.40
N THR A 114 34.00 54.79 0.77
CA THR A 114 34.31 54.18 2.06
C THR A 114 35.80 53.99 2.28
N SER A 115 36.55 53.60 1.27
CA SER A 115 38.01 53.44 1.33
C SER A 115 38.72 54.75 1.62
N PHE A 116 38.18 55.89 1.20
CA PHE A 116 38.78 57.21 1.49
C PHE A 116 38.29 57.79 2.80
N THR A 117 37.09 57.42 3.31
CA THR A 117 36.48 58.03 4.49
C THR A 117 36.60 57.21 5.76
N SER A 118 36.94 55.89 5.66
CA SER A 118 36.93 54.93 6.78
C SER A 118 37.99 55.17 7.87
N GLY A 119 39.03 56.00 7.62
CA GLY A 119 40.13 56.22 8.54
C GLY A 119 40.99 54.98 8.86
N SER A 120 40.84 53.89 8.10
CA SER A 120 41.59 52.66 8.26
C SER A 120 43.09 52.85 7.95
N GLU A 121 43.97 51.95 8.44
CA GLU A 121 45.39 52.01 8.11
C GLU A 121 45.68 51.99 6.60
N GLU A 122 44.84 51.31 5.84
CA GLU A 122 44.92 51.24 4.38
C GLU A 122 44.51 52.57 3.74
N SER A 123 43.43 53.19 4.23
CA SER A 123 42.99 54.50 3.85
C SER A 123 44.06 55.57 4.15
N GLN A 124 44.68 55.50 5.31
CA GLN A 124 45.77 56.42 5.69
C GLN A 124 47.03 56.23 4.83
N LYS A 125 47.39 55.00 4.47
CA LYS A 125 48.47 54.70 3.53
C LYS A 125 48.16 55.23 2.13
N MET A 126 46.95 55.10 1.68
CA MET A 126 46.49 55.56 0.36
C MET A 126 46.52 57.11 0.31
N LEU A 127 46.05 57.80 1.34
CA LEU A 127 46.08 59.23 1.50
C LEU A 127 47.53 59.75 1.62
N SER A 128 48.43 59.07 2.33
CA SER A 128 49.84 59.39 2.43
C SER A 128 50.59 59.31 1.10
N GLN A 129 50.25 58.31 0.26
CA GLN A 129 50.78 58.21 -1.10
C GLN A 129 50.30 59.33 -2.01
N MET A 130 49.14 59.89 -1.78
CA MET A 130 48.57 61.03 -2.50
C MET A 130 49.03 62.38 -1.96
N GLN A 131 49.95 62.37 -0.98
CA GLN A 131 50.50 63.61 -0.34
C GLN A 131 49.42 64.55 0.25
N VAL A 132 48.30 63.95 0.73
CA VAL A 132 47.25 64.74 1.39
C VAL A 132 47.73 65.20 2.77
N PRO A 133 47.69 66.49 3.09
CA PRO A 133 48.13 67.04 4.40
C PRO A 133 47.27 66.44 5.53
N GLU A 134 47.90 66.08 6.66
CA GLU A 134 47.17 65.64 7.86
C GLU A 134 46.12 66.66 8.28
N GLY A 135 44.85 66.20 8.42
CA GLY A 135 43.74 67.07 8.86
C GLY A 135 42.92 67.72 7.72
N THR A 136 43.22 67.45 6.46
CA THR A 136 42.40 67.83 5.31
C THR A 136 41.40 66.77 4.95
N ASP A 137 40.16 67.18 4.70
CA ASP A 137 39.10 66.23 4.22
C ASP A 137 39.51 65.63 2.88
N PRO A 138 39.64 64.31 2.79
CA PRO A 138 40.06 63.61 1.54
C PRO A 138 39.12 63.97 0.37
N MET A 139 37.86 64.20 0.61
CA MET A 139 36.88 64.50 -0.43
C MET A 139 37.08 65.89 -1.05
N GLN A 140 37.50 66.89 -0.23
CA GLN A 140 37.88 68.21 -0.76
C GLN A 140 39.12 68.14 -1.67
N VAL A 141 40.08 67.30 -1.37
CA VAL A 141 41.28 67.15 -2.20
C VAL A 141 40.90 66.46 -3.53
N LEU A 142 40.09 65.42 -3.47
CA LEU A 142 39.59 64.71 -4.66
C LEU A 142 38.72 65.62 -5.54
N SER A 143 37.87 66.41 -4.97
CA SER A 143 37.03 67.39 -5.71
C SER A 143 37.87 68.46 -6.44
N ALA A 144 38.98 68.89 -5.84
CA ALA A 144 39.89 69.88 -6.40
C ALA A 144 40.89 69.36 -7.44
N MET A 145 40.93 68.04 -7.69
CA MET A 145 41.82 67.46 -8.71
C MET A 145 41.39 67.76 -10.15
N PRO A 146 42.37 67.95 -11.09
CA PRO A 146 42.06 68.09 -12.49
C PRO A 146 41.28 66.91 -13.03
N GLU A 147 40.33 67.14 -13.95
CA GLU A 147 39.48 66.09 -14.50
C GLU A 147 40.23 64.93 -15.13
N ASP A 148 41.32 65.18 -15.84
CA ASP A 148 42.16 64.17 -16.44
C ASP A 148 42.83 63.26 -15.39
N ALA A 149 43.24 63.83 -14.22
CA ALA A 149 43.82 63.04 -13.14
C ALA A 149 42.75 62.20 -12.41
N LYS A 150 41.52 62.73 -12.23
CA LYS A 150 40.39 61.98 -11.71
C LYS A 150 40.07 60.77 -12.62
N LYS A 151 39.97 61.00 -13.92
CA LYS A 151 39.66 59.95 -14.89
C LYS A 151 40.69 58.83 -14.90
N GLN A 152 41.99 59.13 -14.87
CA GLN A 152 43.06 58.14 -14.78
C GLN A 152 43.00 57.36 -13.47
N MET A 153 42.67 58.03 -12.36
CA MET A 153 42.50 57.39 -11.05
C MET A 153 41.28 56.43 -11.03
N LEU A 154 40.16 56.86 -11.61
CA LEU A 154 38.95 56.05 -11.74
C LEU A 154 39.17 54.83 -12.65
N GLU A 155 39.82 55.00 -13.80
CA GLU A 155 40.15 53.90 -14.70
C GLU A 155 41.11 52.88 -14.02
N ALA A 156 42.14 53.35 -13.30
CA ALA A 156 43.05 52.46 -12.57
C ALA A 156 42.39 51.77 -11.37
N ALA A 157 41.41 52.42 -10.73
CA ALA A 157 40.62 51.84 -9.66
C ALA A 157 39.60 50.81 -10.22
N ASP A 158 38.93 51.16 -11.32
CA ASP A 158 37.97 50.23 -11.98
C ASP A 158 38.64 48.97 -12.49
N GLU A 159 39.88 49.09 -13.07
CA GLU A 159 40.67 47.91 -13.48
C GLU A 159 40.93 46.96 -12.29
N LYS A 160 41.34 47.49 -11.13
CA LYS A 160 41.57 46.70 -9.90
C LYS A 160 40.32 46.17 -9.28
N LEU A 161 39.22 46.93 -9.28
CA LEU A 161 37.93 46.55 -8.70
C LEU A 161 37.21 45.53 -9.60
N SER A 162 37.41 45.59 -10.91
CA SER A 162 36.83 44.64 -11.86
C SER A 162 37.35 43.20 -11.70
N ASP A 163 38.55 43.03 -11.14
CA ASP A 163 39.13 41.73 -10.80
C ASP A 163 38.64 41.21 -9.43
N MET A 164 37.93 42.05 -8.63
CA MET A 164 37.42 41.63 -7.32
C MET A 164 36.11 40.89 -7.43
N PRO A 165 35.90 39.86 -6.60
CA PRO A 165 34.61 39.19 -6.51
C PRO A 165 33.48 40.15 -6.11
N GLU A 166 32.32 40.01 -6.74
CA GLU A 166 31.15 40.84 -6.52
C GLU A 166 30.68 40.82 -5.03
N SER A 167 30.89 39.71 -4.33
CA SER A 167 30.57 39.59 -2.91
C SER A 167 31.42 40.53 -2.02
N ILE A 168 32.68 40.77 -2.36
CA ILE A 168 33.57 41.73 -1.65
C ILE A 168 33.09 43.15 -1.92
N LEU A 169 32.80 43.45 -3.19
CA LEU A 169 32.28 44.76 -3.58
C LEU A 169 31.00 45.09 -2.84
N THR A 170 30.07 44.15 -2.81
CA THR A 170 28.79 44.35 -2.07
C THR A 170 29.00 44.50 -0.58
N GLN A 171 29.87 43.71 0.06
CA GLN A 171 30.15 43.84 1.49
C GLN A 171 30.78 45.20 1.83
N ALA A 172 31.72 45.68 1.00
CA ALA A 172 32.34 46.97 1.18
C ALA A 172 31.33 48.12 0.98
N ALA A 173 30.46 48.04 -0.03
CA ALA A 173 29.39 48.98 -0.28
C ALA A 173 28.41 49.04 0.91
N VAL A 174 27.97 47.86 1.41
CA VAL A 174 27.10 47.77 2.60
C VAL A 174 27.76 48.39 3.83
N SER A 175 29.06 48.20 4.02
CA SER A 175 29.79 48.91 5.10
C SER A 175 29.72 50.42 4.96
N GLY A 176 29.78 50.94 3.72
CA GLY A 176 29.57 52.35 3.41
C GLY A 176 28.15 52.84 3.74
N VAL A 177 27.14 52.06 3.34
CA VAL A 177 25.74 52.35 3.67
C VAL A 177 25.51 52.36 5.19
N LYS A 178 26.10 51.38 5.90
CA LYS A 178 26.05 51.34 7.37
C LYS A 178 26.63 52.58 8.01
N THR A 179 27.83 52.99 7.57
CA THR A 179 28.49 54.19 8.05
C THR A 179 27.65 55.45 7.76
N GLU A 180 26.97 55.51 6.63
CA GLU A 180 26.07 56.60 6.28
C GLU A 180 24.86 56.66 7.21
N TYR A 181 24.23 55.51 7.51
CA TYR A 181 23.09 55.44 8.45
C TYR A 181 23.51 55.83 9.86
N GLU A 182 24.68 55.39 10.33
CA GLU A 182 25.23 55.83 11.63
C GLU A 182 25.48 57.35 11.68
N ALA A 183 26.00 57.92 10.58
CA ALA A 183 26.21 59.36 10.47
C ALA A 183 24.92 60.20 10.37
N MET A 184 23.83 59.58 9.90
CA MET A 184 22.47 60.17 9.94
C MET A 184 21.80 59.99 11.30
N GLY A 185 22.40 59.24 12.24
CA GLY A 185 21.82 58.96 13.56
C GLY A 185 20.79 57.84 13.58
N GLU A 186 20.73 57.04 12.53
CA GLU A 186 19.91 55.84 12.50
C GLU A 186 20.51 54.77 13.41
N ASP A 187 19.66 54.02 14.09
CA ASP A 187 20.09 52.91 14.98
C ASP A 187 20.37 51.65 14.15
N SER A 188 21.65 51.40 13.85
CA SER A 188 22.12 50.22 13.11
C SER A 188 21.70 48.92 13.77
N ASP A 189 21.65 48.86 15.13
CA ASP A 189 21.24 47.66 15.86
C ASP A 189 19.72 47.41 15.68
N ALA A 190 18.93 48.48 15.61
CA ALA A 190 17.50 48.39 15.34
C ALA A 190 17.22 47.89 13.91
N ILE A 191 17.97 48.33 12.91
CA ILE A 191 17.88 47.89 11.52
C ILE A 191 18.21 46.40 11.45
N GLN A 192 19.32 45.96 12.03
CA GLN A 192 19.74 44.58 12.11
C GLN A 192 18.68 43.70 12.78
N MET A 193 18.21 44.09 13.95
CA MET A 193 17.23 43.33 14.72
C MET A 193 15.89 43.22 13.98
N ASN A 194 15.47 44.29 13.31
CA ASN A 194 14.24 44.28 12.51
C ASN A 194 14.35 43.30 11.32
N TYR A 195 15.48 43.28 10.62
CA TYR A 195 15.71 42.33 9.52
C TYR A 195 15.70 40.89 10.00
N ILE A 196 16.45 40.58 11.09
CA ILE A 196 16.49 39.22 11.68
C ILE A 196 15.10 38.80 12.15
N ARG A 197 14.35 39.70 12.81
CA ARG A 197 12.98 39.41 13.28
C ARG A 197 12.04 39.12 12.11
N THR A 198 12.08 39.92 11.06
CA THR A 198 11.21 39.75 9.89
C THR A 198 11.52 38.43 9.16
N SER A 199 12.81 38.17 8.90
CA SER A 199 13.25 36.90 8.29
C SER A 199 12.92 35.71 9.19
N GLY A 200 13.08 35.80 10.48
CA GLY A 200 12.71 34.78 11.45
C GLY A 200 11.21 34.47 11.44
N ILE A 201 10.35 35.49 11.39
CA ILE A 201 8.90 35.31 11.26
C ILE A 201 8.56 34.61 9.94
N GLN A 202 9.19 34.98 8.83
CA GLN A 202 8.98 34.32 7.54
C GLN A 202 9.38 32.84 7.58
N MET A 203 10.52 32.52 8.21
CA MET A 203 10.95 31.13 8.41
C MET A 203 9.94 30.31 9.24
N VAL A 204 9.42 30.90 10.33
CA VAL A 204 8.39 30.27 11.17
C VAL A 204 7.10 30.06 10.38
N LEU A 205 6.66 31.04 9.58
CA LEU A 205 5.48 30.88 8.71
C LEU A 205 5.69 29.79 7.68
N MET A 206 6.86 29.71 7.04
CA MET A 206 7.20 28.62 6.12
C MET A 206 7.17 27.27 6.84
N ALA A 207 7.76 27.16 8.02
CA ALA A 207 7.73 25.94 8.81
C ALA A 207 6.29 25.51 9.17
N LEU A 208 5.41 26.45 9.46
CA LEU A 208 3.98 26.19 9.68
C LEU A 208 3.30 25.69 8.41
N VAL A 209 3.61 26.26 7.24
CA VAL A 209 3.08 25.79 5.95
C VAL A 209 3.58 24.36 5.66
N ILE A 210 4.86 24.08 5.89
CA ILE A 210 5.44 22.71 5.76
C ILE A 210 4.70 21.74 6.66
N MET A 211 4.48 22.10 7.93
CA MET A 211 3.75 21.25 8.87
C MET A 211 2.32 20.98 8.40
N LEU A 212 1.58 22.01 8.01
CA LEU A 212 0.19 21.88 7.56
C LEU A 212 0.09 21.03 6.27
N THR A 213 1.00 21.27 5.32
CA THR A 213 1.05 20.47 4.08
C THR A 213 1.42 19.02 4.35
N ALA A 214 2.42 18.75 5.20
CA ALA A 214 2.82 17.40 5.57
C ALA A 214 1.70 16.62 6.27
N VAL A 215 0.97 17.27 7.21
CA VAL A 215 -0.19 16.68 7.87
C VAL A 215 -1.30 16.37 6.85
N SER A 216 -1.60 17.35 5.96
CA SER A 216 -2.62 17.21 4.93
C SER A 216 -2.29 16.08 3.94
N VAL A 217 -1.05 16.02 3.47
CA VAL A 217 -0.56 14.94 2.59
C VAL A 217 -0.68 13.58 3.28
N THR A 218 -0.27 13.49 4.55
CA THR A 218 -0.36 12.24 5.32
C THR A 218 -1.81 11.79 5.48
N PHE A 219 -2.70 12.71 5.84
CA PHE A 219 -4.13 12.44 5.99
C PHE A 219 -4.78 11.98 4.68
N LEU A 220 -4.54 12.73 3.59
CA LEU A 220 -5.10 12.39 2.28
C LEU A 220 -4.54 11.06 1.74
N SER A 221 -3.24 10.83 1.89
CA SER A 221 -2.59 9.56 1.49
C SER A 221 -3.17 8.37 2.24
N ALA A 222 -3.36 8.50 3.57
CA ALA A 222 -3.99 7.46 4.38
C ALA A 222 -5.45 7.22 3.96
N ARG A 223 -6.21 8.28 3.67
CA ARG A 223 -7.60 8.19 3.20
C ARG A 223 -7.70 7.48 1.85
N VAL A 224 -6.85 7.85 0.87
CA VAL A 224 -6.82 7.20 -0.45
C VAL A 224 -6.43 5.73 -0.34
N ALA A 225 -5.41 5.42 0.47
CA ALA A 225 -4.97 4.05 0.68
C ALA A 225 -6.02 3.21 1.43
N ALA A 226 -6.72 3.79 2.40
CA ALA A 226 -7.81 3.11 3.11
C ALA A 226 -9.01 2.83 2.20
N ALA A 227 -9.39 3.78 1.34
CA ALA A 227 -10.43 3.60 0.34
C ALA A 227 -10.06 2.49 -0.66
N LEU A 228 -8.81 2.47 -1.14
CA LEU A 228 -8.31 1.38 -1.98
C LEU A 228 -8.40 0.03 -1.26
N GLY A 229 -7.96 -0.04 0.00
CA GLY A 229 -8.03 -1.26 0.80
C GLY A 229 -9.46 -1.76 1.02
N HIS A 230 -10.40 -0.85 1.24
CA HIS A 230 -11.83 -1.16 1.32
C HIS A 230 -12.34 -1.74 -0.01
N ASP A 231 -12.10 -1.06 -1.12
CA ASP A 231 -12.58 -1.49 -2.44
C ASP A 231 -11.96 -2.84 -2.84
N LEU A 232 -10.68 -3.08 -2.55
CA LEU A 232 -10.04 -4.36 -2.82
C LEU A 232 -10.65 -5.49 -2.00
N ARG A 233 -10.90 -5.29 -0.69
CA ARG A 233 -11.54 -6.30 0.17
C ARG A 233 -12.96 -6.62 -0.30
N ASP A 234 -13.75 -5.59 -0.60
CA ASP A 234 -15.13 -5.78 -1.09
C ASP A 234 -15.14 -6.55 -2.41
N ASN A 235 -14.30 -6.16 -3.37
CA ASN A 235 -14.23 -6.85 -4.67
C ASN A 235 -13.72 -8.29 -4.57
N VAL A 236 -12.69 -8.54 -3.75
CA VAL A 236 -12.17 -9.90 -3.50
C VAL A 236 -13.26 -10.76 -2.86
N TYR A 237 -13.93 -10.23 -1.82
CA TYR A 237 -14.98 -10.95 -1.12
C TYR A 237 -16.17 -11.28 -2.03
N ARG A 238 -16.68 -10.29 -2.78
CA ARG A 238 -17.75 -10.51 -3.78
C ARG A 238 -17.36 -11.54 -4.81
N LYS A 239 -16.13 -11.47 -5.32
CA LYS A 239 -15.63 -12.41 -6.32
C LYS A 239 -15.57 -13.84 -5.78
N VAL A 240 -15.04 -14.02 -4.56
CA VAL A 240 -14.92 -15.33 -3.91
C VAL A 240 -16.29 -15.96 -3.62
N ILE A 241 -17.29 -15.17 -3.21
CA ILE A 241 -18.65 -15.69 -2.98
C ILE A 241 -19.31 -16.18 -4.28
N HIS A 242 -18.96 -15.59 -5.42
CA HIS A 242 -19.49 -15.98 -6.74
C HIS A 242 -18.61 -17.04 -7.45
N PHE A 243 -17.56 -17.55 -6.79
CA PHE A 243 -16.79 -18.67 -7.32
C PHE A 243 -17.64 -19.93 -7.38
N SER A 244 -17.47 -20.71 -8.45
CA SER A 244 -17.92 -22.09 -8.46
C SER A 244 -16.97 -22.98 -7.65
N SER A 245 -17.33 -24.22 -7.46
CA SER A 245 -16.49 -25.17 -6.72
C SER A 245 -15.10 -25.34 -7.34
N ASN A 246 -14.98 -25.21 -8.67
CA ASN A 246 -13.71 -25.30 -9.37
C ASN A 246 -12.71 -24.24 -8.94
N GLU A 247 -13.11 -22.97 -8.97
CA GLU A 247 -12.25 -21.86 -8.59
C GLU A 247 -11.95 -21.89 -7.09
N TYR A 248 -12.95 -22.22 -6.27
CA TYR A 248 -12.76 -22.32 -4.83
C TYR A 248 -11.70 -23.38 -4.45
N HIS A 249 -11.65 -24.52 -5.18
CA HIS A 249 -10.67 -25.57 -4.92
C HIS A 249 -9.25 -25.24 -5.38
N LYS A 250 -9.07 -24.31 -6.32
CA LYS A 250 -7.74 -23.82 -6.72
C LYS A 250 -7.04 -23.06 -5.60
N PHE A 251 -7.79 -22.46 -4.70
CA PHE A 251 -7.27 -21.71 -3.57
C PHE A 251 -7.56 -22.46 -2.26
N SER A 252 -6.57 -22.55 -1.37
CA SER A 252 -6.88 -22.95 -0.01
C SER A 252 -7.63 -21.84 0.73
N THR A 253 -8.51 -22.19 1.64
CA THR A 253 -9.24 -21.24 2.49
C THR A 253 -8.28 -20.27 3.22
N ALA A 254 -7.16 -20.79 3.73
CA ALA A 254 -6.13 -19.96 4.38
C ALA A 254 -5.51 -18.94 3.41
N SER A 255 -5.30 -19.33 2.14
CA SER A 255 -4.79 -18.42 1.10
C SER A 255 -5.79 -17.32 0.78
N LEU A 256 -7.08 -17.62 0.64
CA LEU A 256 -8.12 -16.62 0.39
C LEU A 256 -8.26 -15.62 1.55
N ILE A 257 -8.19 -16.11 2.79
CA ILE A 257 -8.17 -15.24 3.99
C ILE A 257 -6.96 -14.30 3.93
N THR A 258 -5.76 -14.82 3.66
CA THR A 258 -4.54 -14.01 3.59
C THR A 258 -4.62 -12.96 2.48
N ARG A 259 -5.16 -13.32 1.30
CA ARG A 259 -5.34 -12.40 0.16
C ARG A 259 -6.33 -11.29 0.44
N SER A 260 -7.39 -11.58 1.21
CA SER A 260 -8.41 -10.57 1.58
C SER A 260 -8.01 -9.70 2.78
N THR A 261 -7.00 -10.11 3.57
CA THR A 261 -6.57 -9.41 4.78
C THR A 261 -5.15 -8.86 4.64
N ASN A 262 -4.14 -9.71 4.86
CA ASN A 262 -2.73 -9.31 4.94
C ASN A 262 -2.19 -8.74 3.61
N ASP A 263 -2.53 -9.38 2.47
CA ASP A 263 -2.05 -8.91 1.16
C ASP A 263 -2.65 -7.54 0.83
N VAL A 264 -3.93 -7.30 1.13
CA VAL A 264 -4.56 -5.98 0.97
C VAL A 264 -3.92 -4.95 1.90
N GLN A 265 -3.62 -5.32 3.15
CA GLN A 265 -2.95 -4.44 4.10
C GLN A 265 -1.54 -4.05 3.64
N GLN A 266 -0.76 -4.98 3.07
CA GLN A 266 0.55 -4.69 2.49
C GLN A 266 0.45 -3.72 1.32
N VAL A 267 -0.49 -3.92 0.41
CA VAL A 267 -0.75 -2.99 -0.71
C VAL A 267 -1.14 -1.61 -0.17
N GLN A 268 -2.04 -1.54 0.81
CA GLN A 268 -2.47 -0.30 1.43
C GLN A 268 -1.30 0.46 2.08
N GLN A 269 -0.44 -0.23 2.83
CA GLN A 269 0.72 0.38 3.49
C GLN A 269 1.72 0.95 2.48
N VAL A 270 2.04 0.19 1.43
CA VAL A 270 2.98 0.66 0.39
C VAL A 270 2.37 1.82 -0.40
N MET A 271 1.05 1.81 -0.66
CA MET A 271 0.38 2.94 -1.32
C MET A 271 0.45 4.22 -0.49
N THR A 272 0.25 4.14 0.83
CA THR A 272 0.43 5.31 1.72
C THR A 272 1.85 5.87 1.62
N MET A 273 2.86 4.99 1.66
CA MET A 273 4.27 5.39 1.53
C MET A 273 4.60 5.93 0.13
N MET A 274 4.01 5.35 -0.91
CA MET A 274 4.22 5.79 -2.28
C MET A 274 3.78 7.24 -2.47
N PHE A 275 2.59 7.60 -2.01
CA PHE A 275 2.10 8.99 -2.10
C PHE A 275 2.90 9.97 -1.23
N ARG A 276 3.41 9.53 -0.09
CA ARG A 276 4.13 10.37 0.86
C ARG A 276 5.62 10.50 0.58
N ILE A 277 6.28 9.43 0.12
CA ILE A 277 7.75 9.36 0.02
C ILE A 277 8.21 9.27 -1.44
N VAL A 278 7.63 8.36 -2.24
CA VAL A 278 8.08 8.14 -3.63
C VAL A 278 7.84 9.34 -4.51
N LEU A 279 6.73 10.05 -4.30
CA LEU A 279 6.44 11.26 -5.06
C LEU A 279 7.23 12.47 -4.53
N TYR A 280 7.44 12.55 -3.21
CA TYR A 280 8.13 13.68 -2.59
C TYR A 280 9.64 13.67 -2.83
N ALA A 281 10.29 12.52 -2.68
CA ALA A 281 11.74 12.43 -2.76
C ALA A 281 12.34 12.91 -4.11
N PRO A 282 11.79 12.56 -5.29
CA PRO A 282 12.28 13.12 -6.56
C PRO A 282 12.10 14.62 -6.66
N ILE A 283 10.97 15.16 -6.16
CA ILE A 283 10.70 16.60 -6.20
C ILE A 283 11.74 17.34 -5.36
N LEU A 284 12.00 16.85 -4.13
CA LEU A 284 12.98 17.42 -3.22
C LEU A 284 14.41 17.27 -3.78
N GLY A 285 14.77 16.09 -4.31
CA GLY A 285 16.10 15.84 -4.85
C GLY A 285 16.42 16.70 -6.09
N ILE A 286 15.51 16.74 -7.06
CA ILE A 286 15.69 17.55 -8.28
C ILE A 286 15.65 19.04 -7.94
N GLY A 287 14.71 19.47 -7.10
CA GLY A 287 14.63 20.87 -6.65
C GLY A 287 15.87 21.29 -5.88
N GLY A 288 16.42 20.42 -5.02
CA GLY A 288 17.69 20.67 -4.32
C GLY A 288 18.89 20.84 -5.27
N VAL A 289 18.98 20.00 -6.31
CA VAL A 289 20.03 20.14 -7.35
C VAL A 289 19.88 21.47 -8.09
N ILE A 290 18.67 21.87 -8.46
CA ILE A 290 18.41 23.16 -9.13
C ILE A 290 18.86 24.33 -8.22
N LYS A 291 18.51 24.29 -6.94
CA LYS A 291 18.89 25.31 -5.96
C LYS A 291 20.41 25.42 -5.78
N VAL A 292 21.10 24.29 -5.71
CA VAL A 292 22.56 24.26 -5.64
C VAL A 292 23.22 24.91 -6.87
N LEU A 293 22.71 24.60 -8.08
CA LEU A 293 23.22 25.21 -9.32
C LEU A 293 22.97 26.72 -9.39
N GLN A 294 21.91 27.21 -8.74
CA GLN A 294 21.57 28.64 -8.68
C GLN A 294 22.40 29.40 -7.62
N THR A 295 22.79 28.71 -6.53
CA THR A 295 23.47 29.36 -5.40
C THR A 295 24.96 29.56 -5.69
N ASP A 296 25.68 28.53 -6.13
CA ASP A 296 27.11 28.62 -6.51
C ASP A 296 27.50 27.37 -7.31
N SER A 297 27.98 27.57 -8.52
CA SER A 297 28.41 26.46 -9.39
C SER A 297 29.77 25.88 -9.02
N SER A 298 30.61 26.61 -8.28
CA SER A 298 32.01 26.22 -7.98
C SER A 298 32.09 24.95 -7.12
N MET A 299 31.14 24.69 -6.25
CA MET A 299 31.11 23.54 -5.32
C MET A 299 30.18 22.40 -5.75
N THR A 300 29.47 22.54 -6.86
CA THR A 300 28.49 21.54 -7.36
C THR A 300 29.13 20.17 -7.59
N TRP A 301 30.44 20.12 -7.92
CA TRP A 301 31.15 18.87 -8.10
C TRP A 301 31.21 18.01 -6.82
N ILE A 302 31.26 18.62 -5.62
CA ILE A 302 31.26 17.91 -4.32
C ILE A 302 29.95 17.13 -4.19
N LEU A 303 28.85 17.77 -4.55
CA LEU A 303 27.53 17.15 -4.51
C LEU A 303 27.40 16.06 -5.58
N GLY A 304 27.92 16.28 -6.79
CA GLY A 304 28.01 15.26 -7.84
C GLY A 304 28.80 14.03 -7.40
N ALA A 305 29.94 14.22 -6.76
CA ALA A 305 30.75 13.15 -6.18
C ALA A 305 30.01 12.42 -5.06
N ALA A 306 29.32 13.15 -4.17
CA ALA A 306 28.53 12.58 -3.10
C ALA A 306 27.40 11.69 -3.63
N VAL A 307 26.64 12.17 -4.60
CA VAL A 307 25.55 11.40 -5.26
C VAL A 307 26.13 10.16 -5.95
N ALA A 308 27.25 10.28 -6.65
CA ALA A 308 27.91 9.14 -7.29
C ALA A 308 28.33 8.07 -6.26
N ILE A 309 28.93 8.48 -5.14
CA ILE A 309 29.32 7.57 -4.04
C ILE A 309 28.07 6.88 -3.45
N ILE A 310 26.99 7.63 -3.21
CA ILE A 310 25.74 7.08 -2.69
C ILE A 310 25.18 6.03 -3.64
N LEU A 311 25.12 6.32 -4.93
CA LEU A 311 24.62 5.39 -5.94
C LEU A 311 25.50 4.12 -6.02
N ILE A 312 26.83 4.24 -5.91
CA ILE A 312 27.74 3.10 -5.85
C ILE A 312 27.48 2.26 -4.60
N VAL A 313 27.34 2.88 -3.44
CA VAL A 313 27.05 2.18 -2.17
C VAL A 313 25.72 1.45 -2.26
N ILE A 314 24.66 2.11 -2.74
CA ILE A 314 23.33 1.50 -2.93
C ILE A 314 23.43 0.31 -3.90
N PHE A 315 24.13 0.48 -5.03
CA PHE A 315 24.29 -0.58 -6.02
C PHE A 315 25.03 -1.80 -5.45
N VAL A 316 26.14 -1.58 -4.74
CA VAL A 316 26.93 -2.65 -4.11
C VAL A 316 26.10 -3.38 -3.05
N LEU A 317 25.41 -2.64 -2.18
CA LEU A 317 24.53 -3.24 -1.17
C LEU A 317 23.40 -4.04 -1.80
N PHE A 318 22.81 -3.53 -2.90
CA PHE A 318 21.74 -4.21 -3.61
C PHE A 318 22.24 -5.54 -4.21
N GLN A 319 23.41 -5.54 -4.85
CA GLN A 319 24.02 -6.75 -5.42
C GLN A 319 24.35 -7.81 -4.35
N ILE A 320 24.77 -7.39 -3.17
CA ILE A 320 25.09 -8.30 -2.06
C ILE A 320 23.83 -8.80 -1.35
N ALA A 321 22.83 -7.94 -1.12
CA ALA A 321 21.66 -8.24 -0.30
C ALA A 321 20.57 -9.00 -1.08
N MET A 322 20.29 -8.65 -2.35
CA MET A 322 19.18 -9.24 -3.11
C MET A 322 19.24 -10.76 -3.24
N PRO A 323 20.36 -11.41 -3.58
CA PRO A 323 20.41 -12.86 -3.63
C PRO A 323 20.11 -13.52 -2.27
N LYS A 324 20.49 -12.85 -1.18
CA LYS A 324 20.23 -13.32 0.18
C LYS A 324 18.78 -13.14 0.62
N PHE A 325 18.12 -12.07 0.16
CA PHE A 325 16.68 -11.89 0.38
C PHE A 325 15.86 -12.99 -0.29
N THR A 326 16.19 -13.36 -1.52
CA THR A 326 15.52 -14.47 -2.20
C THR A 326 15.74 -15.79 -1.47
N ARG A 327 16.97 -16.07 -1.03
CA ARG A 327 17.30 -17.26 -0.25
C ARG A 327 16.60 -17.27 1.12
N LEU A 328 16.45 -16.10 1.75
CA LEU A 328 15.74 -15.96 3.02
C LEU A 328 14.30 -16.47 2.92
N GLN A 329 13.61 -16.12 1.85
CA GLN A 329 12.23 -16.60 1.61
C GLN A 329 12.16 -18.13 1.52
N THR A 330 13.05 -18.74 0.75
CA THR A 330 13.11 -20.20 0.64
C THR A 330 13.40 -20.88 1.99
N LEU A 331 14.23 -20.27 2.83
CA LEU A 331 14.52 -20.79 4.17
C LEU A 331 13.34 -20.63 5.14
N ILE A 332 12.58 -19.55 5.03
CA ILE A 332 11.33 -19.37 5.77
C ILE A 332 10.31 -20.44 5.38
N ASP A 333 10.14 -20.68 4.08
CA ASP A 333 9.22 -21.71 3.59
C ASP A 333 9.62 -23.12 4.08
N ARG A 334 10.93 -23.41 4.08
CA ARG A 334 11.46 -24.66 4.63
C ARG A 334 11.20 -24.79 6.14
N LEU A 335 11.43 -23.73 6.92
CA LEU A 335 11.15 -23.73 8.35
C LEU A 335 9.67 -23.95 8.62
N ASN A 336 8.80 -23.26 7.88
CA ASN A 336 7.35 -23.42 7.99
C ASN A 336 6.90 -24.85 7.63
N LEU A 337 7.50 -25.47 6.61
CA LEU A 337 7.22 -26.86 6.25
C LEU A 337 7.56 -27.79 7.41
N VAL A 338 8.79 -27.71 7.94
CA VAL A 338 9.25 -28.55 9.07
C VAL A 338 8.35 -28.34 10.29
N THR A 339 8.02 -27.08 10.62
CA THR A 339 7.13 -26.74 11.75
C THR A 339 5.74 -27.34 11.57
N ARG A 340 5.18 -27.25 10.36
CA ARG A 340 3.85 -27.83 10.05
C ARG A 340 3.85 -29.34 10.19
N GLU A 341 4.86 -30.03 9.68
CA GLU A 341 5.01 -31.48 9.79
C GLU A 341 5.09 -31.92 11.26
N ILE A 342 5.91 -31.22 12.06
CA ILE A 342 6.05 -31.49 13.50
C ILE A 342 4.72 -31.29 14.23
N LEU A 343 4.05 -30.14 14.02
CA LEU A 343 2.80 -29.83 14.70
C LEU A 343 1.66 -30.81 14.32
N THR A 344 1.60 -31.20 13.06
CA THR A 344 0.60 -32.17 12.60
C THR A 344 0.94 -33.59 13.12
N GLY A 345 2.23 -33.94 13.18
CA GLY A 345 2.72 -35.25 13.56
C GLY A 345 3.03 -35.43 15.07
N ILE A 346 2.72 -34.45 15.94
CA ILE A 346 3.04 -34.52 17.39
C ILE A 346 2.64 -35.86 18.05
N PRO A 347 1.42 -36.43 17.82
CA PRO A 347 1.06 -37.70 18.42
C PRO A 347 1.98 -38.85 17.96
N VAL A 348 2.38 -38.82 16.69
CA VAL A 348 3.27 -39.86 16.09
C VAL A 348 4.69 -39.68 16.67
N ILE A 349 5.23 -38.47 16.70
CA ILE A 349 6.55 -38.15 17.25
C ILE A 349 6.65 -38.65 18.69
N ARG A 350 5.64 -38.39 19.52
CA ARG A 350 5.58 -38.85 20.91
C ARG A 350 5.44 -40.37 21.05
N ALA A 351 4.58 -40.98 20.18
CA ALA A 351 4.39 -42.40 20.19
C ALA A 351 5.67 -43.21 19.87
N PHE A 352 6.53 -42.61 19.02
CA PHE A 352 7.81 -43.23 18.62
C PHE A 352 9.03 -42.65 19.34
N SER A 353 8.85 -41.76 20.34
CA SER A 353 9.92 -41.10 21.13
C SER A 353 11.01 -40.47 20.25
N ARG A 354 10.57 -39.74 19.20
CA ARG A 354 11.45 -39.10 18.20
C ARG A 354 11.61 -37.59 18.39
N GLU A 355 11.28 -37.05 19.57
CA GLU A 355 11.31 -35.63 19.89
C GLU A 355 12.68 -35.01 19.57
N LYS A 356 13.76 -35.63 20.04
CA LYS A 356 15.13 -35.16 19.85
C LYS A 356 15.51 -35.04 18.37
N HIS A 357 15.08 -36.03 17.57
CA HIS A 357 15.34 -36.04 16.13
C HIS A 357 14.66 -34.87 15.43
N GLU A 358 13.41 -34.57 15.78
CA GLU A 358 12.66 -33.47 15.19
C GLU A 358 13.15 -32.10 15.72
N GLU A 359 13.62 -32.02 16.97
CA GLU A 359 14.32 -30.85 17.50
C GLU A 359 15.59 -30.54 16.71
N GLU A 360 16.42 -31.53 16.42
CA GLU A 360 17.64 -31.38 15.61
C GLU A 360 17.32 -30.95 14.18
N ARG A 361 16.26 -31.50 13.60
CA ARG A 361 15.78 -31.16 12.25
C ARG A 361 15.28 -29.72 12.19
N PHE A 362 14.50 -29.30 13.19
CA PHE A 362 14.04 -27.92 13.33
C PHE A 362 15.21 -26.95 13.54
N GLU A 363 16.13 -27.28 14.45
CA GLU A 363 17.27 -26.41 14.76
C GLU A 363 18.17 -26.21 13.56
N LYS A 364 18.38 -27.23 12.72
CA LYS A 364 19.11 -27.09 11.45
C LYS A 364 18.45 -26.10 10.52
N ALA A 365 17.14 -26.18 10.32
CA ALA A 365 16.38 -25.26 9.48
C ALA A 365 16.39 -23.83 10.07
N ASN A 366 16.21 -23.71 11.38
CA ASN A 366 16.25 -22.47 12.13
C ASN A 366 17.63 -21.78 12.05
N MET A 367 18.70 -22.55 12.20
CA MET A 367 20.07 -22.03 12.14
C MET A 367 20.43 -21.53 10.73
N ASP A 368 20.01 -22.25 9.67
CA ASP A 368 20.22 -21.82 8.29
C ASP A 368 19.51 -20.48 8.02
N LEU A 369 18.27 -20.33 8.50
CA LEU A 369 17.50 -19.10 8.44
C LEU A 369 18.19 -17.98 9.24
N THR A 370 18.58 -18.27 10.49
CA THR A 370 19.19 -17.30 11.40
C THR A 370 20.50 -16.73 10.83
N LYS A 371 21.39 -17.60 10.30
CA LYS A 371 22.65 -17.16 9.69
C LYS A 371 22.40 -16.24 8.49
N THR A 372 21.47 -16.59 7.63
CA THR A 372 21.15 -15.77 6.45
C THR A 372 20.50 -14.44 6.84
N ASN A 373 19.57 -14.46 7.80
CA ASN A 373 18.91 -13.27 8.33
C ASN A 373 19.90 -12.33 9.03
N LEU A 374 20.79 -12.89 9.85
CA LEU A 374 21.86 -12.12 10.51
C LEU A 374 22.77 -11.42 9.50
N PHE A 375 23.15 -12.11 8.42
CA PHE A 375 23.96 -11.51 7.35
C PHE A 375 23.23 -10.34 6.70
N VAL A 376 21.95 -10.54 6.31
CA VAL A 376 21.12 -9.48 5.69
C VAL A 376 20.96 -8.29 6.62
N ASN A 377 20.65 -8.55 7.91
CA ASN A 377 20.48 -7.49 8.89
C ASN A 377 21.77 -6.72 9.14
N ARG A 378 22.92 -7.39 9.18
CA ARG A 378 24.25 -6.72 9.27
C ARG A 378 24.47 -5.79 8.07
N CYS A 379 24.24 -6.26 6.85
CA CYS A 379 24.34 -5.41 5.66
C CYS A 379 23.43 -4.18 5.74
N MET A 380 22.18 -4.36 6.19
CA MET A 380 21.24 -3.24 6.34
C MET A 380 21.64 -2.29 7.47
N THR A 381 22.16 -2.82 8.58
CA THR A 381 22.63 -2.01 9.71
C THR A 381 23.83 -1.13 9.35
N PHE A 382 24.73 -1.60 8.48
CA PHE A 382 25.86 -0.80 7.99
C PHE A 382 25.44 0.38 7.10
N MET A 383 24.24 0.33 6.52
CA MET A 383 23.79 1.39 5.60
C MET A 383 23.71 2.76 6.28
N MET A 384 23.12 2.83 7.49
CA MET A 384 22.98 4.11 8.20
C MET A 384 24.33 4.74 8.60
N PRO A 385 25.29 4.01 9.22
CA PRO A 385 26.62 4.54 9.49
C PRO A 385 27.38 5.01 8.24
N ILE A 386 27.29 4.27 7.14
CA ILE A 386 27.94 4.67 5.87
C ILE A 386 27.30 5.96 5.35
N MET A 387 25.98 6.07 5.36
CA MET A 387 25.30 7.29 4.92
C MET A 387 25.62 8.48 5.82
N MET A 388 25.71 8.28 7.16
CA MET A 388 26.19 9.32 8.08
C MET A 388 27.64 9.73 7.79
N LEU A 389 28.51 8.77 7.47
CA LEU A 389 29.90 9.06 7.09
C LEU A 389 29.95 9.91 5.81
N ILE A 390 29.15 9.54 4.80
CA ILE A 390 29.08 10.31 3.55
C ILE A 390 28.55 11.71 3.84
N MET A 391 27.46 11.85 4.59
CA MET A 391 26.83 13.12 4.91
C MET A 391 27.78 14.06 5.67
N ASN A 392 28.44 13.55 6.72
CA ASN A 392 29.44 14.33 7.47
C ASN A 392 30.68 14.59 6.63
N GLY A 393 31.15 13.64 5.82
CA GLY A 393 32.27 13.85 4.92
C GLY A 393 32.01 14.93 3.88
N VAL A 394 30.79 14.94 3.30
CA VAL A 394 30.35 16.00 2.38
C VAL A 394 30.32 17.33 3.10
N SER A 395 29.79 17.39 4.32
CA SER A 395 29.74 18.64 5.11
C SER A 395 31.15 19.17 5.41
N VAL A 396 32.10 18.30 5.78
CA VAL A 396 33.50 18.67 5.99
C VAL A 396 34.14 19.16 4.70
N ALA A 397 33.88 18.49 3.56
CA ALA A 397 34.40 18.92 2.26
C ALA A 397 33.85 20.30 1.87
N ILE A 398 32.53 20.54 2.05
CA ILE A 398 31.92 21.84 1.77
C ILE A 398 32.53 22.92 2.68
N ILE A 399 32.73 22.64 3.97
CA ILE A 399 33.37 23.62 4.89
C ILE A 399 34.82 23.89 4.45
N TYR A 400 35.59 22.86 4.10
CA TYR A 400 36.99 23.03 3.71
C TYR A 400 37.17 23.86 2.43
N PHE A 401 36.47 23.50 1.38
CA PHE A 401 36.52 24.23 0.11
C PHE A 401 35.78 25.57 0.18
N GLY A 402 34.65 25.62 0.93
CA GLY A 402 33.89 26.85 1.15
C GLY A 402 34.64 27.89 1.97
N ALA A 403 35.40 27.47 2.99
CA ALA A 403 36.25 28.38 3.76
C ALA A 403 37.33 29.07 2.87
N HIS A 404 37.94 28.31 1.92
CA HIS A 404 38.83 28.92 0.94
C HIS A 404 38.10 29.89 0.00
N GLY A 405 36.84 29.58 -0.38
CA GLY A 405 36.01 30.47 -1.17
C GLY A 405 35.69 31.76 -0.41
N VAL A 406 35.41 31.64 0.89
CA VAL A 406 35.14 32.82 1.76
C VAL A 406 36.38 33.64 1.96
N ASP A 407 37.54 33.02 2.18
CA ASP A 407 38.84 33.71 2.34
C ASP A 407 39.22 34.47 1.06
N ASN A 408 38.98 33.87 -0.11
CA ASN A 408 39.16 34.50 -1.41
C ASN A 408 38.02 35.48 -1.79
N GLY A 409 37.01 35.64 -0.98
CA GLY A 409 35.86 36.50 -1.25
C GLY A 409 34.93 36.06 -2.37
N THR A 410 35.09 34.84 -2.88
CA THR A 410 34.25 34.30 -3.95
C THR A 410 32.91 33.72 -3.43
N MET A 411 32.77 33.55 -2.11
CA MET A 411 31.59 32.97 -1.48
C MET A 411 31.29 33.65 -0.14
N GLN A 412 30.01 33.77 0.22
CA GLN A 412 29.57 34.21 1.54
C GLN A 412 29.32 33.02 2.47
N VAL A 413 29.52 33.24 3.80
CA VAL A 413 29.36 32.17 4.81
C VAL A 413 27.94 31.60 4.83
N GLY A 414 26.93 32.41 4.67
CA GLY A 414 25.55 31.99 4.63
C GLY A 414 25.24 31.06 3.43
N ASN A 415 25.85 31.34 2.27
CA ASN A 415 25.73 30.50 1.08
C ASN A 415 26.36 29.12 1.32
N MET A 416 27.52 29.06 1.97
CA MET A 416 28.14 27.79 2.39
C MET A 416 27.21 26.98 3.33
N MET A 417 26.55 27.66 4.29
CA MET A 417 25.62 27.00 5.21
C MET A 417 24.36 26.51 4.48
N ALA A 418 23.81 27.26 3.53
CA ALA A 418 22.69 26.84 2.70
C ALA A 418 23.09 25.63 1.83
N PHE A 419 24.30 25.63 1.28
CA PHE A 419 24.82 24.53 0.46
C PHE A 419 24.88 23.21 1.26
N ILE A 420 25.32 23.25 2.53
CA ILE A 420 25.30 22.09 3.43
C ILE A 420 23.89 21.58 3.61
N GLN A 421 22.91 22.47 3.82
CA GLN A 421 21.52 22.08 4.02
C GLN A 421 20.92 21.45 2.74
N TYR A 422 21.19 22.01 1.56
CA TYR A 422 20.78 21.41 0.29
C TYR A 422 21.41 20.04 0.08
N ALA A 423 22.71 19.89 0.34
CA ALA A 423 23.39 18.61 0.28
C ALA A 423 22.72 17.56 1.17
N MET A 424 22.39 17.91 2.41
CA MET A 424 21.65 17.03 3.33
C MET A 424 20.28 16.64 2.78
N GLN A 425 19.50 17.59 2.24
CA GLN A 425 18.18 17.33 1.68
C GLN A 425 18.26 16.39 0.48
N ILE A 426 19.22 16.57 -0.40
CA ILE A 426 19.46 15.71 -1.57
C ILE A 426 19.82 14.29 -1.10
N ILE A 427 20.78 14.14 -0.17
CA ILE A 427 21.18 12.84 0.37
C ILE A 427 19.99 12.13 1.03
N MET A 428 19.17 12.85 1.81
CA MET A 428 17.98 12.31 2.44
C MET A 428 16.94 11.87 1.41
N SER A 429 16.78 12.56 0.28
CA SER A 429 15.89 12.14 -0.79
C SER A 429 16.27 10.77 -1.38
N PHE A 430 17.56 10.50 -1.57
CA PHE A 430 18.06 9.19 -2.00
C PHE A 430 17.83 8.10 -0.96
N LEU A 431 18.01 8.40 0.33
CA LEU A 431 17.67 7.48 1.42
C LEU A 431 16.20 7.09 1.44
N MET A 432 15.31 8.05 1.22
CA MET A 432 13.86 7.82 1.15
C MET A 432 13.50 6.87 0.01
N ILE A 433 14.07 7.05 -1.18
CA ILE A 433 13.85 6.19 -2.34
C ILE A 433 14.37 4.77 -2.05
N THR A 434 15.52 4.65 -1.40
CA THR A 434 16.12 3.35 -1.08
C THR A 434 15.25 2.55 -0.10
N ALA A 435 14.71 3.19 0.93
CA ALA A 435 13.85 2.53 1.92
C ALA A 435 12.61 1.86 1.29
N ILE A 436 12.03 2.48 0.27
CA ILE A 436 10.87 1.93 -0.44
C ILE A 436 11.22 0.79 -1.36
N SER A 437 12.39 0.81 -1.97
CA SER A 437 12.84 -0.25 -2.88
C SER A 437 12.81 -1.64 -2.23
N ILE A 438 12.89 -1.73 -0.90
CA ILE A 438 12.80 -2.99 -0.15
C ILE A 438 11.33 -3.45 0.01
N MET A 439 10.38 -2.51 0.12
CA MET A 439 8.97 -2.84 0.39
C MET A 439 8.17 -3.08 -0.91
N LEU A 440 8.55 -2.41 -1.99
CA LEU A 440 7.84 -2.47 -3.27
C LEU A 440 7.73 -3.90 -3.86
N PRO A 441 8.77 -4.76 -3.86
CA PRO A 441 8.66 -6.12 -4.34
C PRO A 441 7.63 -6.96 -3.57
N ARG A 442 7.57 -6.83 -2.24
CA ARG A 442 6.60 -7.55 -1.40
C ARG A 442 5.17 -7.15 -1.73
N ALA A 443 4.93 -5.85 -1.83
CA ALA A 443 3.61 -5.35 -2.22
C ALA A 443 3.23 -5.75 -3.65
N ASN A 444 4.20 -5.88 -4.57
CA ASN A 444 3.93 -6.33 -5.93
C ASN A 444 3.51 -7.80 -5.96
N VAL A 445 4.11 -8.66 -5.14
CA VAL A 445 3.68 -10.07 -4.97
C VAL A 445 2.27 -10.13 -4.36
N ALA A 446 2.00 -9.38 -3.29
CA ALA A 446 0.67 -9.30 -2.69
C ALA A 446 -0.39 -8.81 -3.69
N ALA A 447 -0.07 -7.77 -4.46
CA ALA A 447 -0.92 -7.27 -5.54
C ALA A 447 -1.18 -8.31 -6.63
N GLY A 448 -0.17 -9.10 -7.00
CA GLY A 448 -0.30 -10.22 -7.94
C GLY A 448 -1.31 -11.26 -7.46
N ARG A 449 -1.21 -11.67 -6.18
CA ARG A 449 -2.13 -12.64 -5.57
C ARG A 449 -3.58 -12.12 -5.50
N ILE A 450 -3.75 -10.83 -5.22
CA ILE A 450 -5.08 -10.20 -5.23
C ILE A 450 -5.63 -10.18 -6.66
N CYS A 451 -4.82 -9.80 -7.65
CA CYS A 451 -5.24 -9.78 -9.05
C CYS A 451 -5.62 -11.16 -9.56
N GLU A 452 -4.92 -12.20 -9.14
CA GLU A 452 -5.23 -13.60 -9.49
C GLU A 452 -6.67 -13.98 -9.09
N VAL A 453 -7.12 -13.56 -7.92
CA VAL A 453 -8.52 -13.75 -7.48
C VAL A 453 -9.48 -12.87 -8.27
N LEU A 454 -9.15 -11.60 -8.47
CA LEU A 454 -10.05 -10.64 -9.14
C LEU A 454 -10.22 -10.90 -10.63
N GLU A 455 -9.21 -11.46 -11.28
CA GLU A 455 -9.20 -11.81 -12.72
C GLU A 455 -9.75 -13.22 -12.98
N MET A 456 -9.94 -14.05 -11.95
CA MET A 456 -10.50 -15.38 -12.07
C MET A 456 -11.98 -15.30 -12.49
N GLU A 457 -12.33 -15.89 -13.60
CA GLU A 457 -13.73 -15.98 -14.03
C GLU A 457 -14.36 -17.28 -13.53
N PRO A 458 -15.58 -17.24 -12.95
CA PRO A 458 -16.30 -18.43 -12.55
C PRO A 458 -16.56 -19.33 -13.77
N SER A 459 -16.33 -20.64 -13.60
CA SER A 459 -16.61 -21.61 -14.66
C SER A 459 -18.11 -21.89 -14.83
N VAL A 460 -18.92 -21.62 -13.80
CA VAL A 460 -20.36 -21.77 -13.81
C VAL A 460 -21.01 -20.40 -13.71
N ASN A 461 -21.66 -19.95 -14.76
CA ASN A 461 -22.35 -18.65 -14.84
C ASN A 461 -23.83 -18.86 -15.13
N ASP A 462 -24.66 -17.91 -14.70
CA ASP A 462 -26.06 -17.87 -15.07
C ASP A 462 -26.24 -17.58 -16.57
N PRO A 463 -27.25 -18.18 -17.23
CA PRO A 463 -27.52 -17.90 -18.63
C PRO A 463 -28.07 -16.48 -18.80
N GLU A 464 -27.85 -15.89 -19.99
CA GLU A 464 -28.40 -14.56 -20.33
C GLU A 464 -29.92 -14.57 -20.41
N GLU A 465 -30.51 -15.68 -20.92
CA GLU A 465 -31.95 -15.88 -21.02
C GLU A 465 -32.35 -17.15 -20.23
N PRO A 466 -32.69 -17.02 -18.95
CA PRO A 466 -33.06 -18.17 -18.13
C PRO A 466 -34.44 -18.73 -18.52
N VAL A 467 -34.53 -20.06 -18.55
CA VAL A 467 -35.75 -20.80 -18.83
C VAL A 467 -36.44 -21.14 -17.52
N MET A 468 -37.75 -20.84 -17.43
CA MET A 468 -38.55 -21.22 -16.27
C MET A 468 -39.09 -22.65 -16.43
N PRO A 469 -39.01 -23.49 -15.37
CA PRO A 469 -39.49 -24.85 -15.41
C PRO A 469 -41.03 -24.93 -15.59
N ASP A 470 -41.49 -26.00 -16.25
CA ASP A 470 -42.91 -26.32 -16.36
C ASP A 470 -43.43 -26.79 -15.01
N LYS A 471 -44.63 -26.27 -14.62
CA LYS A 471 -45.32 -26.67 -13.39
C LYS A 471 -45.74 -28.15 -13.37
N GLN A 472 -45.82 -28.80 -14.54
CA GLN A 472 -46.23 -30.20 -14.66
C GLN A 472 -45.14 -31.22 -14.29
N GLU A 473 -43.89 -30.85 -14.46
CA GLU A 473 -42.71 -31.70 -14.13
C GLU A 473 -42.08 -31.40 -12.77
N LYS A 474 -42.82 -30.74 -11.89
CA LYS A 474 -42.36 -30.28 -10.60
C LYS A 474 -41.82 -31.41 -9.71
N GLY A 475 -40.57 -31.26 -9.22
CA GLY A 475 -39.93 -32.23 -8.32
C GLY A 475 -39.24 -33.38 -9.06
N THR A 476 -38.97 -33.26 -10.37
CA THR A 476 -38.24 -34.28 -11.13
C THR A 476 -36.77 -34.02 -11.25
N VAL A 477 -35.93 -35.07 -11.30
CA VAL A 477 -34.49 -34.98 -11.59
C VAL A 477 -34.16 -36.02 -12.65
N GLU A 478 -33.56 -35.59 -13.75
CA GLU A 478 -33.17 -36.48 -14.83
C GLU A 478 -31.69 -36.27 -15.19
N PHE A 479 -30.95 -37.38 -15.29
CA PHE A 479 -29.63 -37.45 -15.85
C PHE A 479 -29.72 -38.08 -17.23
N ASP A 480 -29.25 -37.40 -18.26
CA ASP A 480 -29.36 -37.80 -19.65
C ASP A 480 -27.94 -37.89 -20.25
N HIS A 481 -27.42 -39.12 -20.31
CA HIS A 481 -26.08 -39.45 -20.80
C HIS A 481 -24.96 -38.60 -20.16
N VAL A 482 -24.99 -38.42 -18.83
CA VAL A 482 -24.11 -37.53 -18.11
C VAL A 482 -22.72 -38.11 -17.90
N SER A 483 -21.69 -37.41 -18.36
CA SER A 483 -20.29 -37.66 -18.01
C SER A 483 -19.66 -36.43 -17.40
N PHE A 484 -18.75 -36.63 -16.47
CA PHE A 484 -18.06 -35.53 -15.78
C PHE A 484 -16.60 -35.85 -15.47
N ALA A 485 -15.72 -34.89 -15.75
CA ALA A 485 -14.33 -34.87 -15.32
C ALA A 485 -14.02 -33.57 -14.56
N TYR A 486 -13.23 -33.63 -13.48
CA TYR A 486 -12.70 -32.43 -12.86
C TYR A 486 -11.68 -31.75 -13.79
N PRO A 487 -11.57 -30.40 -13.78
CA PRO A 487 -10.75 -29.68 -14.76
C PRO A 487 -9.29 -30.09 -14.87
N GLU A 488 -8.71 -30.64 -13.81
CA GLU A 488 -7.30 -31.07 -13.76
C GLU A 488 -7.16 -32.61 -13.81
N ALA A 489 -8.29 -33.36 -13.87
CA ALA A 489 -8.27 -34.80 -13.98
C ALA A 489 -8.18 -35.22 -15.46
N GLY A 490 -7.23 -36.12 -15.79
CA GLY A 490 -7.08 -36.63 -17.15
C GLY A 490 -8.18 -37.59 -17.59
N GLU A 491 -9.03 -38.06 -16.65
CA GLU A 491 -10.07 -39.07 -16.89
C GLU A 491 -11.41 -38.64 -16.29
N ASN A 492 -12.50 -39.15 -16.84
CA ASN A 492 -13.83 -38.94 -16.31
C ASN A 492 -14.00 -39.65 -14.95
N VAL A 493 -14.61 -38.94 -13.99
CA VAL A 493 -15.03 -39.51 -12.71
C VAL A 493 -16.43 -40.12 -12.80
N ILE A 494 -17.25 -39.64 -13.74
CA ILE A 494 -18.59 -40.13 -14.05
C ILE A 494 -18.67 -40.36 -15.55
N ASN A 495 -19.19 -41.55 -15.96
CA ASN A 495 -19.29 -41.95 -17.34
C ASN A 495 -20.73 -42.37 -17.67
N ASP A 496 -21.34 -41.70 -18.63
CA ASP A 496 -22.60 -42.05 -19.31
C ASP A 496 -23.73 -42.48 -18.36
N ILE A 497 -23.99 -41.71 -17.32
CA ILE A 497 -25.02 -42.00 -16.33
C ILE A 497 -26.38 -41.49 -16.84
N THR A 498 -27.37 -42.39 -16.90
CA THR A 498 -28.74 -42.07 -17.33
C THR A 498 -29.76 -42.63 -16.35
N PHE A 499 -30.54 -41.77 -15.69
CA PHE A 499 -31.65 -42.14 -14.84
C PHE A 499 -32.63 -40.99 -14.66
N LYS A 500 -33.86 -41.31 -14.20
CA LYS A 500 -34.86 -40.31 -13.85
C LYS A 500 -35.42 -40.62 -12.47
N ALA A 501 -35.54 -39.58 -11.64
CA ALA A 501 -36.25 -39.55 -10.36
C ALA A 501 -37.58 -38.83 -10.55
N GLU A 502 -38.68 -39.48 -10.31
CA GLU A 502 -40.03 -38.91 -10.41
C GLU A 502 -40.40 -38.22 -9.09
N LYS A 503 -41.39 -37.31 -9.15
CA LYS A 503 -41.87 -36.58 -7.99
C LYS A 503 -42.24 -37.50 -6.82
N GLY A 504 -41.71 -37.22 -5.63
CA GLY A 504 -42.01 -37.98 -4.40
C GLY A 504 -41.27 -39.30 -4.28
N GLN A 505 -40.45 -39.71 -5.29
CA GLN A 505 -39.63 -40.87 -5.24
C GLN A 505 -38.42 -40.74 -4.33
N THR A 506 -38.02 -41.82 -3.68
CA THR A 506 -36.76 -41.95 -2.98
C THR A 506 -35.78 -42.69 -3.86
N VAL A 507 -34.78 -41.99 -4.39
CA VAL A 507 -33.68 -42.53 -5.20
C VAL A 507 -32.44 -42.62 -4.34
N ALA A 508 -31.87 -43.84 -4.24
CA ALA A 508 -30.63 -44.08 -3.50
C ALA A 508 -29.45 -44.32 -4.46
N ILE A 509 -28.28 -43.78 -4.07
CA ILE A 509 -27.03 -43.99 -4.82
C ILE A 509 -26.04 -44.68 -3.90
N ILE A 510 -25.56 -45.87 -4.33
CA ILE A 510 -24.61 -46.68 -3.58
C ILE A 510 -23.45 -47.11 -4.48
N GLY A 511 -22.31 -47.45 -3.88
CA GLY A 511 -21.10 -47.92 -4.57
C GLY A 511 -19.89 -47.84 -3.66
N SER A 512 -18.76 -48.34 -4.13
CA SER A 512 -17.48 -48.35 -3.43
C SER A 512 -17.00 -46.89 -3.11
N THR A 513 -16.05 -46.78 -2.19
CA THR A 513 -15.40 -45.47 -1.92
C THR A 513 -14.64 -45.04 -3.18
N GLY A 514 -14.86 -43.79 -3.60
CA GLY A 514 -14.26 -43.25 -4.84
C GLY A 514 -15.08 -43.52 -6.12
N SER A 515 -16.22 -44.23 -6.09
CA SER A 515 -17.04 -44.50 -7.27
C SER A 515 -17.80 -43.28 -7.86
N GLY A 516 -17.59 -42.04 -7.37
CA GLY A 516 -18.18 -40.85 -7.95
C GLY A 516 -19.54 -40.42 -7.36
N LYS A 517 -20.03 -41.06 -6.28
CA LYS A 517 -21.36 -40.78 -5.68
C LYS A 517 -21.59 -39.29 -5.35
N SER A 518 -20.70 -38.69 -4.56
CA SER A 518 -20.79 -37.26 -4.20
C SER A 518 -20.61 -36.33 -5.40
N THR A 519 -19.77 -36.75 -6.37
CA THR A 519 -19.60 -36.00 -7.63
C THR A 519 -20.93 -35.98 -8.40
N LEU A 520 -21.63 -37.11 -8.50
CA LEU A 520 -22.91 -37.21 -9.20
C LEU A 520 -23.95 -36.27 -8.60
N VAL A 521 -24.16 -36.29 -7.27
CA VAL A 521 -25.19 -35.47 -6.63
C VAL A 521 -24.82 -33.96 -6.61
N ASN A 522 -23.53 -33.61 -6.71
CA ASN A 522 -23.06 -32.22 -6.79
C ASN A 522 -23.34 -31.56 -8.16
N LEU A 523 -23.70 -32.35 -9.19
CA LEU A 523 -24.14 -31.84 -10.49
C LEU A 523 -25.58 -31.28 -10.41
N ILE A 524 -26.42 -31.81 -9.51
CA ILE A 524 -27.82 -31.38 -9.38
C ILE A 524 -27.93 -29.89 -8.92
N PRO A 525 -27.25 -29.43 -7.84
CA PRO A 525 -27.26 -28.02 -7.45
C PRO A 525 -26.34 -27.15 -8.34
N ARG A 526 -25.83 -27.72 -9.42
CA ARG A 526 -24.92 -27.05 -10.37
C ARG A 526 -23.70 -26.46 -9.65
N PHE A 527 -23.04 -27.26 -8.79
CA PHE A 527 -21.72 -26.89 -8.25
C PHE A 527 -20.63 -27.07 -9.30
N TYR A 528 -20.92 -27.90 -10.28
CA TYR A 528 -20.15 -28.16 -11.49
C TYR A 528 -21.10 -28.35 -12.66
N ASP A 529 -20.70 -28.02 -13.87
CA ASP A 529 -21.42 -28.35 -15.10
C ASP A 529 -20.95 -29.74 -15.64
N ALA A 530 -21.86 -30.56 -16.15
CA ALA A 530 -21.54 -31.83 -16.79
C ALA A 530 -20.63 -31.60 -18.01
N THR A 531 -19.64 -32.49 -18.19
CA THR A 531 -18.72 -32.42 -19.34
C THR A 531 -19.43 -32.90 -20.63
N LYS A 532 -20.31 -33.92 -20.51
CA LYS A 532 -21.18 -34.41 -21.60
C LYS A 532 -22.57 -34.71 -21.03
N GLY A 533 -23.56 -34.72 -21.90
CA GLY A 533 -24.96 -34.92 -21.51
C GLY A 533 -25.55 -33.71 -20.79
N CYS A 534 -26.67 -33.91 -20.14
CA CYS A 534 -27.33 -32.85 -19.35
C CYS A 534 -28.00 -33.42 -18.10
N VAL A 535 -28.02 -32.58 -17.05
CA VAL A 535 -28.82 -32.76 -15.84
C VAL A 535 -30.02 -31.84 -15.94
N LYS A 536 -31.23 -32.41 -15.80
CA LYS A 536 -32.48 -31.65 -15.84
C LYS A 536 -33.13 -31.66 -14.46
N VAL A 537 -33.65 -30.53 -14.04
CA VAL A 537 -34.50 -30.35 -12.85
C VAL A 537 -35.80 -29.76 -13.32
N ASP A 538 -36.93 -30.40 -12.94
CA ASP A 538 -38.27 -30.01 -13.41
C ASP A 538 -38.36 -29.86 -14.93
N GLY A 539 -37.74 -30.83 -15.67
CA GLY A 539 -37.70 -30.89 -17.14
C GLY A 539 -36.75 -29.89 -17.82
N VAL A 540 -36.10 -29.00 -17.10
CA VAL A 540 -35.19 -28.00 -17.68
C VAL A 540 -33.75 -28.33 -17.34
N ASP A 541 -32.86 -28.21 -18.34
CA ASP A 541 -31.41 -28.36 -18.14
C ASP A 541 -30.94 -27.28 -17.12
N VAL A 542 -30.23 -27.72 -16.07
CA VAL A 542 -29.73 -26.87 -14.99
C VAL A 542 -28.84 -25.71 -15.51
N ARG A 543 -28.24 -25.86 -16.70
CA ARG A 543 -27.43 -24.81 -17.34
C ARG A 543 -28.28 -23.65 -17.88
N ASN A 544 -29.56 -23.91 -18.16
CA ASN A 544 -30.50 -22.94 -18.69
C ASN A 544 -31.33 -22.25 -17.57
N MET A 545 -31.11 -22.61 -16.32
CA MET A 545 -31.74 -21.96 -15.15
C MET A 545 -30.75 -21.04 -14.46
N THR A 546 -31.23 -20.00 -13.76
CA THR A 546 -30.37 -19.28 -12.80
C THR A 546 -30.02 -20.20 -11.63
N GLN A 547 -28.79 -20.07 -11.11
CA GLN A 547 -28.36 -20.86 -9.95
C GLN A 547 -29.27 -20.60 -8.71
N HIS A 548 -29.77 -19.38 -8.58
CA HIS A 548 -30.69 -19.02 -7.49
C HIS A 548 -32.00 -19.81 -7.59
N GLU A 549 -32.63 -19.81 -8.75
CA GLU A 549 -33.89 -20.47 -8.98
C GLU A 549 -33.81 -22.00 -8.89
N LEU A 550 -32.71 -22.57 -9.43
CA LEU A 550 -32.41 -23.98 -9.26
C LEU A 550 -32.27 -24.34 -7.78
N ARG A 551 -31.39 -23.64 -7.09
CA ARG A 551 -31.07 -23.94 -5.68
C ARG A 551 -32.24 -23.66 -4.74
N ASP A 552 -33.15 -22.77 -5.09
CA ASP A 552 -34.36 -22.51 -4.30
C ASP A 552 -35.29 -23.74 -4.22
N ARG A 553 -35.30 -24.59 -5.24
CA ARG A 553 -36.06 -25.84 -5.30
C ARG A 553 -35.40 -26.97 -4.53
N LEU A 554 -34.11 -26.82 -4.18
CA LEU A 554 -33.31 -27.88 -3.59
C LEU A 554 -33.10 -27.65 -2.09
N GLY A 555 -33.16 -28.72 -1.33
CA GLY A 555 -32.63 -28.82 0.03
C GLY A 555 -31.40 -29.75 0.02
N TYR A 556 -30.21 -29.17 0.19
CA TYR A 556 -28.95 -29.93 0.13
C TYR A 556 -28.34 -30.11 1.51
N VAL A 557 -28.02 -31.36 1.86
CA VAL A 557 -27.34 -31.73 3.10
C VAL A 557 -25.99 -32.35 2.75
N PRO A 558 -24.88 -31.61 3.03
CA PRO A 558 -23.55 -32.11 2.70
C PRO A 558 -23.10 -33.24 3.62
N GLN A 559 -22.13 -34.03 3.19
CA GLN A 559 -21.52 -35.12 3.94
C GLN A 559 -21.03 -34.70 5.32
N LYS A 560 -20.39 -33.53 5.42
CA LYS A 560 -20.00 -32.92 6.71
C LYS A 560 -20.94 -31.75 7.03
N GLY A 561 -21.71 -31.86 8.10
CA GLY A 561 -22.59 -30.79 8.57
C GLY A 561 -21.80 -29.54 8.94
N VAL A 562 -22.10 -28.44 8.29
CA VAL A 562 -21.49 -27.12 8.57
C VAL A 562 -22.49 -26.22 9.24
N LEU A 563 -22.15 -25.68 10.42
CA LEU A 563 -22.96 -24.72 11.15
C LEU A 563 -22.24 -23.37 11.23
N PHE A 564 -23.01 -22.31 11.16
CA PHE A 564 -22.53 -20.94 11.28
C PHE A 564 -22.65 -20.46 12.72
N SER A 565 -21.79 -19.53 13.11
CA SER A 565 -21.87 -18.84 14.39
C SER A 565 -23.22 -18.12 14.52
N GLY A 566 -23.86 -18.26 15.66
CA GLY A 566 -25.19 -17.70 15.90
C GLY A 566 -25.99 -18.56 16.88
N THR A 567 -27.28 -18.78 16.64
CA THR A 567 -28.13 -19.65 17.41
C THR A 567 -28.55 -20.89 16.65
N ILE A 568 -29.15 -21.88 17.33
CA ILE A 568 -29.74 -23.05 16.66
C ILE A 568 -30.82 -22.56 15.71
N ASP A 569 -31.73 -21.67 16.15
CA ASP A 569 -32.77 -21.07 15.32
C ASP A 569 -32.22 -20.41 14.05
N SER A 570 -31.20 -19.56 14.17
CA SER A 570 -30.59 -18.89 13.02
C SER A 570 -29.95 -19.87 12.03
N ASN A 571 -29.44 -21.00 12.50
CA ASN A 571 -28.91 -22.03 11.66
C ASN A 571 -29.98 -22.84 10.90
N ILE A 572 -31.13 -23.10 11.51
CA ILE A 572 -32.24 -23.78 10.84
C ILE A 572 -32.90 -22.83 9.83
N ARG A 573 -33.10 -21.55 10.18
CA ARG A 573 -33.64 -20.51 9.28
C ARG A 573 -32.72 -20.06 8.18
N TYR A 574 -31.50 -20.57 8.10
CA TYR A 574 -30.46 -20.03 7.20
C TYR A 574 -30.89 -19.96 5.73
N GLY A 575 -31.67 -20.95 5.25
CA GLY A 575 -32.18 -20.97 3.87
C GLY A 575 -33.39 -20.04 3.62
N LYS A 576 -34.12 -19.65 4.67
CA LYS A 576 -35.31 -18.78 4.59
C LYS A 576 -35.51 -18.07 5.93
N PRO A 577 -34.89 -16.86 6.12
CA PRO A 577 -34.87 -16.17 7.41
C PRO A 577 -36.29 -15.88 8.00
N ASP A 578 -37.25 -15.59 7.14
CA ASP A 578 -38.61 -15.15 7.55
C ASP A 578 -39.58 -16.32 7.73
N MET A 579 -39.11 -17.58 7.84
CA MET A 579 -40.04 -18.71 8.05
C MET A 579 -40.70 -18.65 9.42
N PRO A 580 -41.97 -19.14 9.54
CA PRO A 580 -42.67 -19.23 10.81
C PRO A 580 -41.95 -20.13 11.82
N GLU A 581 -42.13 -19.85 13.12
CA GLU A 581 -41.54 -20.64 14.20
C GLU A 581 -42.02 -22.10 14.18
N GLU A 582 -43.26 -22.33 13.77
CA GLU A 582 -43.86 -23.66 13.63
C GLU A 582 -43.11 -24.52 12.61
N ASP A 583 -42.65 -23.92 11.49
CA ASP A 583 -41.87 -24.60 10.46
C ASP A 583 -40.48 -24.98 10.96
N VAL A 584 -39.88 -24.11 11.79
CA VAL A 584 -38.58 -24.40 12.43
C VAL A 584 -38.70 -25.59 13.38
N LYS A 585 -39.76 -25.60 14.22
CA LYS A 585 -40.02 -26.69 15.15
C LYS A 585 -40.33 -27.99 14.41
N LEU A 586 -41.17 -27.94 13.38
CA LEU A 586 -41.50 -29.10 12.55
C LEU A 586 -40.25 -29.69 11.88
N ALA A 587 -39.41 -28.84 11.31
CA ALA A 587 -38.14 -29.29 10.69
C ALA A 587 -37.21 -29.91 11.73
N ALA A 588 -37.12 -29.36 12.92
CA ALA A 588 -36.30 -29.90 14.00
C ALA A 588 -36.84 -31.28 14.48
N GLN A 589 -38.19 -31.43 14.59
CA GLN A 589 -38.82 -32.71 14.91
C GLN A 589 -38.57 -33.78 13.83
N ILE A 590 -38.73 -33.42 12.56
CA ILE A 590 -38.46 -34.38 11.45
C ILE A 590 -36.97 -34.77 11.50
N ALA A 591 -36.09 -33.82 11.73
CA ALA A 591 -34.64 -34.10 11.83
C ALA A 591 -34.22 -34.76 13.15
N GLN A 592 -35.19 -35.09 14.05
CA GLN A 592 -34.91 -35.69 15.35
C GLN A 592 -33.93 -34.86 16.19
N SER A 593 -34.01 -33.53 16.11
CA SER A 593 -33.13 -32.61 16.81
C SER A 593 -33.81 -31.89 17.99
N ASP A 594 -35.13 -31.98 18.11
CA ASP A 594 -35.92 -31.39 19.17
C ASP A 594 -35.50 -31.86 20.58
N ASP A 595 -35.24 -33.15 20.77
CA ASP A 595 -34.79 -33.75 22.02
C ASP A 595 -33.56 -33.07 22.63
N PHE A 596 -32.51 -32.87 21.85
CA PHE A 596 -31.29 -32.22 22.36
C PHE A 596 -31.41 -30.67 22.36
N ILE A 597 -32.29 -30.08 21.54
CA ILE A 597 -32.57 -28.65 21.56
C ILE A 597 -33.29 -28.28 22.85
N GLU A 598 -34.33 -29.00 23.20
CA GLU A 598 -35.14 -28.77 24.40
C GLU A 598 -34.35 -29.09 25.70
N ALA A 599 -33.38 -30.01 25.64
CA ALA A 599 -32.48 -30.29 26.75
C ALA A 599 -31.50 -29.15 27.05
N LYS A 600 -31.36 -28.17 26.15
CA LYS A 600 -30.53 -26.98 26.41
C LYS A 600 -31.31 -25.91 27.14
N PRO A 601 -30.71 -25.19 28.12
CA PRO A 601 -31.43 -24.16 28.91
C PRO A 601 -32.06 -23.06 28.04
N GLU A 602 -31.43 -22.71 26.93
CA GLU A 602 -31.84 -21.64 26.02
C GLU A 602 -32.61 -22.15 24.81
N GLY A 603 -32.83 -23.49 24.69
CA GLY A 603 -33.54 -24.13 23.59
C GLY A 603 -33.02 -23.73 22.22
N TYR A 604 -33.92 -23.24 21.35
CA TYR A 604 -33.60 -22.76 20.01
C TYR A 604 -32.66 -21.53 19.97
N LYS A 605 -32.60 -20.75 21.06
CA LYS A 605 -31.72 -19.61 21.22
C LYS A 605 -30.32 -20.00 21.67
N ALA A 606 -30.04 -21.27 21.97
CA ALA A 606 -28.76 -21.76 22.39
C ALA A 606 -27.65 -21.41 21.35
N PRO A 607 -26.50 -20.89 21.80
CA PRO A 607 -25.46 -20.43 20.90
C PRO A 607 -24.75 -21.58 20.20
N ILE A 608 -24.47 -21.38 18.93
CA ILE A 608 -23.60 -22.23 18.10
C ILE A 608 -22.28 -21.48 17.88
N SER A 609 -21.16 -22.09 18.30
CA SER A 609 -19.83 -21.53 18.07
C SER A 609 -19.40 -21.69 16.62
N GLN A 610 -18.34 -21.02 16.22
CA GLN A 610 -17.77 -21.10 14.87
C GLN A 610 -17.51 -22.57 14.46
N GLY A 611 -18.11 -22.98 13.34
CA GLY A 611 -18.03 -24.36 12.83
C GLY A 611 -18.76 -25.39 13.71
N GLY A 612 -19.59 -24.95 14.67
CA GLY A 612 -20.37 -25.83 15.56
C GLY A 612 -19.51 -26.65 16.52
N ASN A 613 -18.37 -26.16 16.96
CA ASN A 613 -17.45 -26.93 17.83
C ASN A 613 -18.01 -27.27 19.22
N ASN A 614 -19.13 -26.66 19.60
CA ASN A 614 -19.83 -26.90 20.86
C ASN A 614 -21.01 -27.89 20.72
N VAL A 615 -21.14 -28.55 19.59
CA VAL A 615 -22.14 -29.62 19.34
C VAL A 615 -21.48 -30.85 18.74
N SER A 616 -22.03 -32.04 19.03
CA SER A 616 -21.48 -33.31 18.50
C SER A 616 -21.65 -33.44 16.99
N GLY A 617 -20.90 -34.34 16.35
CA GLY A 617 -21.02 -34.62 14.89
C GLY A 617 -22.45 -35.00 14.47
N GLY A 618 -23.12 -35.88 15.21
CA GLY A 618 -24.50 -36.24 14.95
C GLY A 618 -25.51 -35.09 15.17
N GLN A 619 -25.27 -34.22 16.15
CA GLN A 619 -26.07 -32.99 16.35
C GLN A 619 -25.88 -32.00 15.20
N LYS A 620 -24.63 -31.79 14.72
CA LYS A 620 -24.38 -30.96 13.54
C LYS A 620 -25.13 -31.46 12.32
N GLN A 621 -25.09 -32.76 12.11
CA GLN A 621 -25.75 -33.39 10.97
C GLN A 621 -27.28 -33.23 11.06
N ARG A 622 -27.89 -33.49 12.23
CA ARG A 622 -29.34 -33.31 12.44
C ARG A 622 -29.76 -31.85 12.23
N LEU A 623 -28.98 -30.86 12.69
CA LEU A 623 -29.28 -29.44 12.44
C LEU A 623 -29.12 -29.06 10.96
N SER A 624 -28.15 -29.66 10.23
CA SER A 624 -28.02 -29.47 8.79
C SER A 624 -29.19 -30.07 8.02
N ILE A 625 -29.71 -31.22 8.46
CA ILE A 625 -30.92 -31.85 7.92
C ILE A 625 -32.14 -30.95 8.22
N ALA A 626 -32.30 -30.47 9.46
CA ALA A 626 -33.38 -29.55 9.82
C ALA A 626 -33.39 -28.30 8.95
N ARG A 627 -32.22 -27.71 8.68
CA ARG A 627 -32.03 -26.56 7.78
C ARG A 627 -32.56 -26.84 6.37
N ALA A 628 -32.22 -27.99 5.80
CA ALA A 628 -32.64 -28.37 4.45
C ALA A 628 -34.18 -28.58 4.38
N ILE A 629 -34.76 -29.25 5.38
CA ILE A 629 -36.19 -29.51 5.45
C ILE A 629 -36.98 -28.22 5.69
N ALA A 630 -36.51 -27.34 6.55
CA ALA A 630 -37.17 -26.08 6.92
C ALA A 630 -37.42 -25.19 5.69
N LYS A 631 -36.59 -25.27 4.69
CA LYS A 631 -36.75 -24.54 3.42
C LYS A 631 -37.99 -24.96 2.63
N LYS A 632 -38.57 -26.16 2.90
CA LYS A 632 -39.68 -26.80 2.16
C LYS A 632 -39.35 -26.96 0.67
N PRO A 633 -38.22 -27.61 0.34
CA PRO A 633 -37.77 -27.78 -1.05
C PRO A 633 -38.65 -28.78 -1.82
N GLU A 634 -38.55 -28.78 -3.13
CA GLU A 634 -39.17 -29.77 -4.02
C GLU A 634 -38.35 -31.06 -4.11
N ILE A 635 -37.03 -30.92 -3.94
CA ILE A 635 -36.07 -32.01 -4.00
C ILE A 635 -35.14 -31.93 -2.80
N LEU A 636 -34.97 -33.01 -2.05
CA LEU A 636 -34.02 -33.17 -0.96
C LEU A 636 -32.85 -34.05 -1.41
N ILE A 637 -31.62 -33.58 -1.18
CA ILE A 637 -30.38 -34.26 -1.51
C ILE A 637 -29.59 -34.48 -0.22
N PHE A 638 -29.28 -35.74 0.08
CA PHE A 638 -28.50 -36.16 1.25
C PHE A 638 -27.20 -36.82 0.75
N ASP A 639 -26.08 -36.12 0.89
CA ASP A 639 -24.77 -36.67 0.56
C ASP A 639 -24.16 -37.35 1.78
N ASP A 640 -24.31 -38.67 1.89
CA ASP A 640 -23.83 -39.53 2.99
C ASP A 640 -24.15 -38.97 4.41
N SER A 641 -25.30 -38.30 4.52
CA SER A 641 -25.65 -37.50 5.70
C SER A 641 -26.12 -38.34 6.88
N PHE A 642 -26.37 -39.62 6.71
CA PHE A 642 -26.88 -40.53 7.75
C PHE A 642 -25.77 -41.31 8.44
N SER A 643 -24.57 -41.38 7.85
CA SER A 643 -23.43 -42.17 8.37
C SER A 643 -22.94 -41.72 9.76
N ALA A 644 -23.13 -40.45 10.10
CA ALA A 644 -22.76 -39.85 11.42
C ALA A 644 -23.83 -40.07 12.51
N LEU A 645 -24.97 -40.70 12.19
CA LEU A 645 -26.05 -40.93 13.13
C LEU A 645 -26.00 -42.38 13.69
N ASP A 646 -26.44 -42.51 14.95
CA ASP A 646 -26.67 -43.81 15.52
C ASP A 646 -27.87 -44.50 14.84
N PHE A 647 -27.89 -45.84 14.86
CA PHE A 647 -28.89 -46.66 14.16
C PHE A 647 -30.36 -46.34 14.54
N LYS A 648 -30.61 -46.04 15.82
CA LYS A 648 -31.95 -45.69 16.33
C LYS A 648 -32.43 -44.37 15.80
N THR A 649 -31.57 -43.35 15.85
CA THR A 649 -31.86 -41.98 15.35
C THR A 649 -32.03 -42.00 13.83
N ASP A 650 -31.16 -42.71 13.08
CA ASP A 650 -31.28 -42.88 11.63
C ASP A 650 -32.62 -43.51 11.23
N SER A 651 -33.04 -44.61 11.88
CA SER A 651 -34.31 -45.27 11.61
C SER A 651 -35.51 -44.37 11.85
N LYS A 652 -35.53 -43.63 12.98
CA LYS A 652 -36.59 -42.68 13.30
C LYS A 652 -36.67 -41.52 12.31
N LEU A 653 -35.52 -40.97 11.96
CA LEU A 653 -35.41 -39.88 10.99
C LEU A 653 -35.94 -40.26 9.63
N ARG A 654 -35.55 -41.43 9.11
CA ARG A 654 -36.04 -41.95 7.82
C ARG A 654 -37.55 -42.20 7.82
N LYS A 655 -38.09 -42.74 8.92
CA LYS A 655 -39.54 -42.91 9.09
C LYS A 655 -40.25 -41.57 9.06
N ALA A 656 -39.75 -40.57 9.82
CA ALA A 656 -40.33 -39.22 9.85
C ALA A 656 -40.23 -38.52 8.47
N LEU A 657 -39.11 -38.67 7.75
CA LEU A 657 -38.97 -38.18 6.38
C LEU A 657 -40.01 -38.81 5.47
N LYS A 658 -40.13 -40.15 5.43
CA LYS A 658 -41.11 -40.84 4.58
C LYS A 658 -42.57 -40.45 4.85
N GLU A 659 -42.93 -40.18 6.11
CA GLU A 659 -44.27 -39.77 6.49
C GLU A 659 -44.58 -38.32 6.19
N LYS A 660 -43.61 -37.40 6.41
CA LYS A 660 -43.80 -35.95 6.36
C LYS A 660 -43.36 -35.27 5.06
N THR A 661 -42.61 -35.97 4.19
CA THR A 661 -42.08 -35.44 2.91
C THR A 661 -42.51 -36.29 1.70
N LYS A 662 -43.75 -36.85 1.70
CA LYS A 662 -44.27 -37.73 0.64
C LYS A 662 -44.28 -37.11 -0.76
N ASP A 663 -44.45 -35.79 -0.82
CA ASP A 663 -44.50 -35.04 -2.08
C ASP A 663 -43.13 -34.50 -2.51
N ILE A 664 -42.06 -34.75 -1.74
CA ILE A 664 -40.73 -34.27 -1.95
C ILE A 664 -39.84 -35.42 -2.51
N THR A 665 -39.25 -35.18 -3.63
CA THR A 665 -38.30 -36.15 -4.22
C THR A 665 -37.02 -36.20 -3.37
N THR A 666 -36.57 -37.40 -3.00
CA THR A 666 -35.46 -37.54 -2.08
C THR A 666 -34.35 -38.35 -2.76
N ILE A 667 -33.14 -37.75 -2.87
CA ILE A 667 -31.94 -38.37 -3.39
C ILE A 667 -30.98 -38.62 -2.23
N ILE A 668 -30.62 -39.88 -2.01
CA ILE A 668 -29.79 -40.31 -0.87
C ILE A 668 -28.53 -40.99 -1.38
N VAL A 669 -27.37 -40.37 -1.12
CA VAL A 669 -26.10 -41.07 -1.19
C VAL A 669 -25.89 -41.82 0.11
N ALA A 670 -25.70 -43.13 0.04
CA ALA A 670 -25.49 -43.98 1.21
C ALA A 670 -24.30 -44.93 1.05
N GLN A 671 -23.67 -45.22 2.19
CA GLN A 671 -22.66 -46.25 2.33
C GLN A 671 -23.23 -47.52 2.96
N ARG A 672 -24.39 -47.42 3.64
CA ARG A 672 -25.04 -48.54 4.33
C ARG A 672 -26.25 -49.02 3.55
N ILE A 673 -26.31 -50.32 3.29
CA ILE A 673 -27.45 -51.00 2.65
C ILE A 673 -28.74 -50.80 3.46
N SER A 674 -28.66 -50.91 4.80
CA SER A 674 -29.81 -50.68 5.70
C SER A 674 -30.50 -49.32 5.52
N THR A 675 -29.80 -48.33 5.00
CA THR A 675 -30.35 -47.00 4.75
C THR A 675 -31.24 -46.97 3.51
N ILE A 676 -30.98 -47.83 2.53
CA ILE A 676 -31.57 -47.75 1.19
C ILE A 676 -32.48 -48.93 0.82
N LEU A 677 -32.67 -49.90 1.71
CA LEU A 677 -33.50 -51.11 1.46
C LEU A 677 -34.90 -50.78 0.92
N ASN A 678 -35.48 -49.68 1.39
CA ASN A 678 -36.84 -49.26 1.05
C ASN A 678 -36.87 -48.08 0.05
N ALA A 679 -35.80 -47.84 -0.68
CA ALA A 679 -35.77 -46.84 -1.75
C ALA A 679 -36.59 -47.37 -2.96
N ASP A 680 -37.29 -46.46 -3.63
CA ASP A 680 -38.09 -46.79 -4.82
C ASP A 680 -37.18 -47.15 -6.00
N GLN A 681 -35.97 -46.55 -6.05
CA GLN A 681 -34.97 -46.81 -7.04
C GLN A 681 -33.57 -46.75 -6.40
N ILE A 682 -32.70 -47.67 -6.69
CA ILE A 682 -31.31 -47.73 -6.25
C ILE A 682 -30.42 -47.73 -7.48
N ILE A 683 -29.47 -46.80 -7.51
CA ILE A 683 -28.43 -46.66 -8.52
C ILE A 683 -27.12 -47.19 -7.94
N VAL A 684 -26.53 -48.16 -8.57
CA VAL A 684 -25.26 -48.76 -8.17
C VAL A 684 -24.15 -48.21 -9.04
N LEU A 685 -23.19 -47.50 -8.41
CA LEU A 685 -22.01 -46.98 -9.10
C LEU A 685 -20.79 -47.85 -8.81
N ASP A 686 -20.07 -48.19 -9.86
CA ASP A 686 -18.79 -48.85 -9.78
C ASP A 686 -17.80 -48.19 -10.75
N ASP A 687 -16.71 -47.68 -10.19
CA ASP A 687 -15.64 -46.97 -10.92
C ASP A 687 -16.17 -45.94 -11.93
N GLY A 688 -17.09 -45.06 -11.48
CA GLY A 688 -17.70 -43.99 -12.28
C GLY A 688 -18.78 -44.42 -13.27
N ASN A 689 -19.06 -45.74 -13.39
CA ASN A 689 -20.07 -46.29 -14.29
C ASN A 689 -21.29 -46.77 -13.51
N MET A 690 -22.45 -46.81 -14.17
CA MET A 690 -23.67 -47.36 -13.60
C MET A 690 -23.67 -48.88 -13.75
N ALA A 691 -23.38 -49.61 -12.66
CA ALA A 691 -23.37 -51.08 -12.64
C ALA A 691 -24.77 -51.69 -12.59
N GLY A 692 -25.78 -50.94 -12.11
CA GLY A 692 -27.16 -51.40 -12.05
C GLY A 692 -28.12 -50.36 -11.56
N ILE A 693 -29.38 -50.48 -11.91
CA ILE A 693 -30.50 -49.64 -11.47
C ILE A 693 -31.73 -50.51 -11.23
N GLY A 694 -32.45 -50.28 -10.15
CA GLY A 694 -33.67 -50.99 -9.80
C GLY A 694 -33.99 -50.99 -8.31
N THR A 695 -34.95 -51.77 -7.87
CA THR A 695 -35.28 -51.99 -6.45
C THR A 695 -34.26 -52.93 -5.79
N HIS A 696 -34.22 -52.93 -4.46
CA HIS A 696 -33.37 -53.86 -3.70
C HIS A 696 -33.50 -55.32 -4.18
N LYS A 697 -34.76 -55.80 -4.37
CA LYS A 697 -35.06 -57.18 -4.78
C LYS A 697 -34.57 -57.49 -6.21
N GLU A 698 -34.67 -56.53 -7.11
CA GLU A 698 -34.18 -56.69 -8.50
C GLU A 698 -32.65 -56.69 -8.54
N LEU A 699 -32.00 -55.77 -7.81
CA LEU A 699 -30.55 -55.68 -7.81
C LEU A 699 -29.86 -56.84 -7.10
N MET A 700 -30.49 -57.40 -6.07
CA MET A 700 -30.00 -58.66 -5.45
C MET A 700 -29.94 -59.82 -6.44
N LYS A 701 -30.82 -59.84 -7.46
CA LYS A 701 -30.86 -60.89 -8.49
C LYS A 701 -29.95 -60.57 -9.68
N ASN A 702 -29.93 -59.32 -10.11
CA ASN A 702 -29.41 -58.93 -11.42
C ASN A 702 -28.09 -58.15 -11.38
N CYS A 703 -27.64 -57.65 -10.20
CA CYS A 703 -26.43 -56.81 -10.06
C CYS A 703 -25.43 -57.47 -9.09
N GLU A 704 -24.34 -57.98 -9.61
CA GLU A 704 -23.29 -58.65 -8.83
C GLU A 704 -22.63 -57.68 -7.84
N VAL A 705 -22.31 -56.46 -8.29
CA VAL A 705 -21.70 -55.42 -7.44
C VAL A 705 -22.60 -55.06 -6.24
N TYR A 706 -23.92 -54.92 -6.48
CA TYR A 706 -24.85 -54.66 -5.40
C TYR A 706 -24.91 -55.80 -4.40
N ARG A 707 -24.97 -57.02 -4.89
CA ARG A 707 -25.04 -58.25 -4.05
C ARG A 707 -23.78 -58.36 -3.18
N GLN A 708 -22.62 -58.11 -3.72
CA GLN A 708 -21.37 -58.13 -2.96
C GLN A 708 -21.36 -57.09 -1.85
N ILE A 709 -21.80 -55.85 -2.14
CA ILE A 709 -21.92 -54.77 -1.14
C ILE A 709 -22.94 -55.17 -0.06
N ALA A 710 -24.09 -55.70 -0.44
CA ALA A 710 -25.15 -56.10 0.47
C ALA A 710 -24.72 -57.23 1.41
N MET A 711 -24.13 -58.29 0.87
CA MET A 711 -23.64 -59.44 1.65
C MET A 711 -22.45 -59.13 2.55
N SER A 712 -21.69 -58.06 2.25
CA SER A 712 -20.61 -57.58 3.11
C SER A 712 -21.11 -56.85 4.37
N GLN A 713 -22.38 -56.40 4.40
CA GLN A 713 -22.92 -55.53 5.46
C GLN A 713 -24.05 -56.18 6.27
N LEU A 714 -24.83 -57.06 5.68
CA LEU A 714 -26.01 -57.67 6.29
C LEU A 714 -25.96 -59.20 6.14
N SER A 715 -26.56 -59.90 7.10
CA SER A 715 -26.74 -61.36 7.03
C SER A 715 -27.78 -61.74 5.98
N GLU A 716 -27.75 -63.02 5.51
CA GLU A 716 -28.75 -63.51 4.56
C GLU A 716 -30.20 -63.41 5.08
N GLU A 717 -30.40 -63.51 6.41
CA GLU A 717 -31.70 -63.37 7.05
C GLU A 717 -32.20 -61.90 7.04
N GLU A 718 -31.30 -60.93 7.05
CA GLU A 718 -31.64 -59.50 7.01
C GLU A 718 -31.83 -58.97 5.58
N LEU A 719 -31.34 -59.72 4.58
CA LEU A 719 -31.47 -59.38 3.16
C LEU A 719 -32.71 -60.00 2.49
N ALA A 720 -33.39 -60.99 3.13
CA ALA A 720 -34.61 -61.64 2.64
C ALA A 720 -35.85 -60.76 2.94
#